data_2144d2c81b24d28e2cac0b720bb2832a
#
_entry.id   2144d2c81b24d28e2cac0b720bb2832a
#
_cell.length_a   1.000
_cell.length_b   1.000
_cell.length_c   1.000
_cell.angle_alpha   90.00
_cell.angle_beta   90.00
_cell.angle_gamma   90.00
#
_symmetry.space_group_name_H-M   'P 1'
#
loop_
_entity.id
_entity.type
_entity.pdbx_description
1 polymer ?
#
loop_
_entity_poly.entity_id
_entity_poly.type
_entity_poly.pdbx_seq_one_letter_code
_entity_poly.pdbx_strand_id
1 'polypeptide(L)'
;MSAVIRSKIMLGALAIVLIGGTAGGYYLYSRSSHTSHSTIPSAARPSAPPSISVGSQTTQKTAAAEFLTIATTNPAPNATGVAINAPITINFNLPVDAEAVGKSANILPDIPGTWAQGPTDAAAVFTPGANYNAGAPVSMVIHSGLASRDGFALETDFQVAFVTQVVDGVVFQSGYNVAKVLNAQSGQPVKITLGLGDQVPNDISIQTYKASINDLLAAFVYGNDNAYSVTPLDVSHLQQLGTKGPIKNNDQITITQPDGIYLLVASDPGGQFGRMWLDVTRYGVLLRQDDQRIVVVGQDLTTGDNSPAFNLTFYSLKGKVVGTQQASFSGTAEFPAKYPVGYDLAVATSGDEVVVVPMVAPFTDADIKVTQDLSQHPQIYVTTDRAGYSKGETVKFAGVLRVSNDQQYAIPTNLNVEVWMEGQPRPVDLKVVANADGIFSGSFAIPAAAFSTDGTDVVQEVYASIVGAPQIYPFSNAVIVALGPHSPAAKLNVSLDKTDYVSRDTIKATIAGATNAGAALANQNVTVTIFSADHPVAPKEVQQFTNPTTWGTPVKDPFQVKLDATGHAIYSFDANVAGRAADQQVTLEVTYGTGAAQAVSAKTVVVYQGADEVFLLPSRSAYAVGDQVVAPFVVETRAGERIPKAPMSYELDRTVYSGNTSTTTVVVAGTVTTDANGLGVVKTSYLGPVDGIVLKVKGNDAAGNTFQDTKWLTIAADVSGLVTFNGIDMLVQLGVTQDKIAYKVGDTANLTVTAPANENVVMSLERGRIHSYRWLALKAGDNALSINVTPDLAPGFSIIFSYFRNGAYVSEGLAIPINNSERLLKVTVAADKTSYTSGSTAQLTVTVTDSSGKPVAATLFAGAYDAVMSSYKLVDQPSIGSTFFTPGLRATNGSSSLVGIGNYGGRCGGGGGGDQTAVTVAGKSALWTAGLPTDATTGQATLSVPLATGTVRLVVLASTSATNVGQAELDLTVA
;
A
#
# COMPACT_ATOMS: atom_id res chain seq x y z
N MET A 1 -27.84 36.58 -11.83
CA MET A 1 -28.28 35.22 -11.63
C MET A 1 -27.05 34.37 -11.72
N SER A 2 -26.36 34.28 -10.71
CA SER A 2 -26.20 33.48 -9.53
C SER A 2 -26.18 31.98 -9.81
N ALA A 3 -24.99 31.49 -9.55
CA ALA A 3 -24.64 30.28 -8.85
C ALA A 3 -24.36 29.03 -9.65
N VAL A 4 -23.25 28.48 -9.24
CA VAL A 4 -22.80 27.11 -9.22
C VAL A 4 -22.01 26.63 -10.43
N ILE A 5 -20.73 27.00 -10.43
CA ILE A 5 -19.64 26.14 -10.95
C ILE A 5 -18.64 25.97 -9.81
N ARG A 6 -18.80 24.92 -9.04
CA ARG A 6 -17.73 24.41 -8.16
C ARG A 6 -17.06 23.23 -8.83
N SER A 7 -15.79 23.47 -9.11
CA SER A 7 -14.66 22.54 -9.07
C SER A 7 -14.90 21.10 -9.49
N LYS A 8 -14.53 20.80 -10.72
CA LYS A 8 -13.89 19.54 -11.05
C LYS A 8 -12.43 19.87 -11.35
N ILE A 9 -11.58 19.80 -10.35
CA ILE A 9 -10.15 19.68 -10.59
C ILE A 9 -9.92 18.27 -11.05
N MET A 10 -9.66 18.15 -12.33
CA MET A 10 -9.30 16.93 -13.01
C MET A 10 -7.89 16.56 -12.55
N LEU A 11 -7.75 15.48 -11.80
CA LEU A 11 -6.46 14.79 -11.66
C LEU A 11 -6.15 14.14 -13.00
N GLY A 12 -5.16 14.70 -13.69
CA GLY A 12 -4.52 14.00 -14.79
C GLY A 12 -3.88 12.72 -14.27
N ALA A 13 -4.31 11.59 -14.81
CA ALA A 13 -3.75 10.29 -14.50
C ALA A 13 -2.28 10.26 -14.90
N LEU A 14 -1.38 10.20 -13.92
CA LEU A 14 0.03 9.90 -14.15
C LEU A 14 0.19 8.39 -14.06
N ALA A 15 0.12 7.70 -15.18
CA ALA A 15 0.52 6.31 -15.27
C ALA A 15 2.06 6.23 -15.18
N ILE A 16 2.59 5.99 -14.00
CA ILE A 16 3.99 5.62 -13.83
C ILE A 16 4.08 4.11 -13.86
N VAL A 17 4.56 3.58 -14.98
CA VAL A 17 5.00 2.19 -15.05
C VAL A 17 6.27 2.07 -14.20
N LEU A 18 6.15 1.39 -13.06
CA LEU A 18 7.27 1.05 -12.19
C LEU A 18 7.97 -0.20 -12.72
N ILE A 19 9.05 0.00 -13.45
CA ILE A 19 10.09 -1.00 -13.53
C ILE A 19 11.16 -0.60 -12.52
N GLY A 20 11.25 -1.39 -11.44
CA GLY A 20 12.41 -1.44 -10.58
C GLY A 20 12.63 -0.25 -9.66
N GLY A 21 12.41 -0.46 -8.44
CA GLY A 21 12.80 0.41 -7.35
C GLY A 21 12.04 0.05 -6.08
N THR A 22 12.29 -1.15 -5.55
CA THR A 22 11.81 -1.50 -4.22
C THR A 22 12.68 -0.85 -3.16
N ALA A 23 12.59 0.46 -2.99
CA ALA A 23 12.94 1.09 -1.74
C ALA A 23 11.71 1.04 -0.82
N GLY A 24 11.93 0.61 0.41
CA GLY A 24 10.95 0.32 1.41
C GLY A 24 9.75 1.27 1.53
N GLY A 25 8.62 0.89 0.96
CA GLY A 25 7.36 1.57 1.17
C GLY A 25 6.70 1.11 2.46
N TYR A 26 6.66 2.00 3.43
CA TYR A 26 5.89 1.83 4.63
C TYR A 26 4.41 1.89 4.32
N TYR A 27 3.70 0.83 4.70
CA TYR A 27 2.31 0.96 5.05
C TYR A 27 2.20 1.68 6.40
N LEU A 28 2.12 3.00 6.38
CA LEU A 28 1.42 3.69 7.44
C LEU A 28 -0.06 3.40 7.21
N TYR A 29 -0.57 2.42 7.93
CA TYR A 29 -1.98 2.25 8.15
C TYR A 29 -2.47 3.43 8.98
N SER A 30 -2.74 4.57 8.33
CA SER A 30 -3.58 5.58 8.94
C SER A 30 -4.99 4.98 8.93
N ARG A 31 -5.46 4.52 10.08
CA ARG A 31 -6.89 4.40 10.34
C ARG A 31 -7.51 5.78 10.08
N SER A 32 -7.91 6.06 8.87
CA SER A 32 -8.96 7.02 8.65
C SER A 32 -10.25 6.35 9.10
N SER A 33 -10.63 6.61 10.34
CA SER A 33 -12.00 6.44 10.74
C SER A 33 -12.82 7.39 9.86
N HIS A 34 -13.40 6.87 8.80
CA HIS A 34 -14.47 7.56 8.12
C HIS A 34 -15.66 7.61 9.08
N THR A 35 -15.77 8.68 9.84
CA THR A 35 -17.05 9.10 10.35
C THR A 35 -17.85 9.64 9.17
N SER A 36 -18.55 8.73 8.50
CA SER A 36 -19.68 9.13 7.68
C SER A 36 -20.71 9.75 8.63
N HIS A 37 -20.90 11.06 8.54
CA HIS A 37 -22.08 11.70 9.06
C HIS A 37 -23.29 11.19 8.26
N SER A 38 -23.86 10.07 8.68
CA SER A 38 -25.22 9.74 8.31
C SER A 38 -26.12 10.60 9.21
N THR A 39 -26.76 11.58 8.64
CA THR A 39 -27.94 12.21 9.24
C THR A 39 -29.01 11.15 9.37
N ILE A 40 -29.19 10.62 10.56
CA ILE A 40 -30.32 9.76 10.90
C ILE A 40 -31.57 10.62 10.84
N PRO A 41 -32.58 10.27 10.03
CA PRO A 41 -33.89 10.93 10.14
C PRO A 41 -34.47 10.64 11.51
N SER A 42 -34.90 11.69 12.21
CA SER A 42 -35.61 11.61 13.48
C SER A 42 -36.82 10.69 13.35
N ALA A 43 -36.69 9.48 13.90
CA ALA A 43 -37.82 8.57 14.05
C ALA A 43 -38.81 9.16 15.05
N ALA A 44 -40.05 9.26 14.65
CA ALA A 44 -41.16 9.72 15.46
C ALA A 44 -41.28 8.90 16.74
N ARG A 45 -41.30 9.61 17.85
CA ARG A 45 -41.54 9.13 19.21
C ARG A 45 -42.84 8.33 19.25
N PRO A 46 -42.87 7.09 19.78
CA PRO A 46 -44.13 6.40 20.05
C PRO A 46 -44.91 7.15 21.13
N SER A 47 -46.20 7.34 20.90
CA SER A 47 -47.17 7.92 21.81
C SER A 47 -47.22 7.14 23.12
N ALA A 48 -47.26 7.86 24.24
CA ALA A 48 -47.38 7.30 25.58
C ALA A 48 -48.71 6.49 25.72
N PRO A 49 -48.68 5.40 26.49
CA PRO A 49 -49.89 4.68 26.81
C PRO A 49 -50.79 5.48 27.79
N PRO A 50 -52.09 5.25 27.81
CA PRO A 50 -53.03 6.06 28.57
C PRO A 50 -52.84 5.92 30.09
N SER A 51 -52.89 7.05 30.77
CA SER A 51 -52.84 7.15 32.21
C SER A 51 -54.10 6.49 32.86
N ILE A 52 -53.88 5.50 33.69
CA ILE A 52 -54.91 4.97 34.60
C ILE A 52 -54.79 5.74 35.94
N SER A 53 -55.76 6.50 36.28
CA SER A 53 -55.87 7.11 37.59
C SER A 53 -56.29 6.04 38.63
N VAL A 54 -55.43 5.79 39.60
CA VAL A 54 -55.77 5.01 40.78
C VAL A 54 -55.67 5.94 41.99
N GLY A 55 -56.78 5.88 42.81
CA GLY A 55 -56.97 6.71 43.93
C GLY A 55 -56.00 6.60 45.07
N SER A 56 -55.99 7.67 45.86
CA SER A 56 -55.17 7.85 47.03
C SER A 56 -55.32 6.71 48.02
N GLN A 57 -54.19 6.00 48.24
CA GLN A 57 -53.97 5.25 49.46
C GLN A 57 -52.84 5.81 50.25
N THR A 58 -53.04 6.05 51.51
CA THR A 58 -52.06 6.47 52.52
C THR A 58 -50.84 5.58 52.53
N THR A 59 -49.68 6.12 52.16
CA THR A 59 -48.40 5.44 52.17
C THR A 59 -47.86 5.23 53.58
N GLN A 60 -47.78 3.97 54.00
CA GLN A 60 -46.76 3.56 54.97
C GLN A 60 -45.42 3.72 54.28
N LYS A 61 -44.55 4.59 54.83
CA LYS A 61 -43.13 4.81 54.38
C LYS A 61 -42.34 3.55 54.73
N THR A 62 -42.28 2.59 53.85
CA THR A 62 -41.25 1.55 53.90
C THR A 62 -39.90 2.24 53.60
N ALA A 63 -38.99 2.24 54.57
CA ALA A 63 -37.64 2.71 54.36
C ALA A 63 -37.03 1.86 53.24
N ALA A 64 -36.88 2.44 52.03
CA ALA A 64 -36.05 1.86 50.98
C ALA A 64 -34.61 1.90 51.50
N ALA A 65 -33.92 0.79 51.39
CA ALA A 65 -32.47 0.76 51.66
C ALA A 65 -31.82 1.77 50.75
N GLU A 66 -31.29 2.84 51.32
CA GLU A 66 -30.56 3.86 50.55
C GLU A 66 -29.16 3.34 50.33
N PHE A 67 -28.83 3.00 49.07
CA PHE A 67 -27.46 2.70 48.63
C PHE A 67 -26.81 3.98 48.12
N LEU A 68 -25.47 4.06 48.23
CA LEU A 68 -24.73 5.12 47.54
C LEU A 68 -24.77 4.83 46.04
N THR A 69 -25.17 5.81 45.23
CA THR A 69 -25.20 5.71 43.78
C THR A 69 -24.66 7.00 43.16
N ILE A 70 -24.13 6.90 41.94
CA ILE A 70 -23.71 8.05 41.17
C ILE A 70 -24.90 8.54 40.36
N ALA A 71 -25.30 9.78 40.60
CA ALA A 71 -26.43 10.42 39.93
C ALA A 71 -26.07 10.97 38.56
N THR A 72 -24.94 11.69 38.44
CA THR A 72 -24.44 12.24 37.19
C THR A 72 -22.92 12.40 37.23
N THR A 73 -22.31 12.48 36.04
CA THR A 73 -20.91 12.87 35.84
C THR A 73 -20.81 14.01 34.84
N ASN A 74 -19.80 14.83 34.99
CA ASN A 74 -19.39 15.79 33.99
C ASN A 74 -17.84 15.68 33.85
N PRO A 75 -17.30 15.23 32.72
CA PRO A 75 -18.00 14.91 31.47
C PRO A 75 -19.02 13.77 31.60
N ALA A 76 -20.07 13.82 30.77
CA ALA A 76 -21.07 12.74 30.70
C ALA A 76 -20.45 11.45 30.11
N PRO A 77 -21.01 10.26 30.39
CA PRO A 77 -20.55 9.03 29.77
C PRO A 77 -20.58 9.11 28.24
N ASN A 78 -19.51 8.66 27.60
CA ASN A 78 -19.31 8.71 26.13
C ASN A 78 -19.29 10.12 25.52
N ALA A 79 -19.08 11.18 26.31
CA ALA A 79 -18.89 12.53 25.79
C ALA A 79 -17.67 12.58 24.88
N THR A 80 -17.74 13.31 23.78
CA THR A 80 -16.63 13.57 22.85
C THR A 80 -16.29 15.03 22.79
N GLY A 81 -15.06 15.38 22.40
CA GLY A 81 -14.62 16.78 22.35
C GLY A 81 -14.48 17.45 23.73
N VAL A 82 -14.20 16.66 24.75
CA VAL A 82 -14.00 17.17 26.12
C VAL A 82 -12.67 17.91 26.19
N ALA A 83 -12.63 19.10 26.80
CA ALA A 83 -11.39 19.87 26.92
C ALA A 83 -10.28 19.04 27.60
N ILE A 84 -9.05 19.15 27.10
CA ILE A 84 -7.91 18.35 27.58
C ILE A 84 -7.51 18.63 29.04
N ASN A 85 -8.01 19.68 29.63
CA ASN A 85 -7.83 20.04 31.05
C ASN A 85 -9.14 20.02 31.85
N ALA A 86 -10.18 19.43 31.31
CA ALA A 86 -11.49 19.43 31.96
C ALA A 86 -11.46 18.71 33.31
N PRO A 87 -11.98 19.30 34.40
CA PRO A 87 -12.17 18.56 35.63
C PRO A 87 -13.25 17.50 35.47
N ILE A 88 -13.13 16.40 36.23
CA ILE A 88 -14.16 15.38 36.29
C ILE A 88 -14.99 15.60 37.55
N THR A 89 -16.24 15.95 37.39
CA THR A 89 -17.20 16.11 38.49
C THR A 89 -18.08 14.88 38.59
N ILE A 90 -18.23 14.36 39.79
CA ILE A 90 -19.10 13.21 40.08
C ILE A 90 -20.12 13.66 41.13
N ASN A 91 -21.38 13.53 40.78
CA ASN A 91 -22.48 13.82 41.71
C ASN A 91 -23.11 12.51 42.20
N PHE A 92 -23.18 12.37 43.50
CA PHE A 92 -23.77 11.23 44.17
C PHE A 92 -25.18 11.57 44.66
N ASN A 93 -25.94 10.54 45.05
CA ASN A 93 -27.25 10.72 45.66
C ASN A 93 -27.18 11.05 47.14
N LEU A 94 -26.04 10.82 47.81
CA LEU A 94 -25.78 11.02 49.23
C LEU A 94 -24.47 11.80 49.44
N PRO A 95 -24.27 12.49 50.56
CA PRO A 95 -23.04 13.19 50.90
C PRO A 95 -21.81 12.27 50.93
N VAL A 96 -20.70 12.67 50.31
CA VAL A 96 -19.44 11.91 50.23
C VAL A 96 -18.28 12.74 50.72
N ASP A 97 -17.17 12.08 51.03
CA ASP A 97 -15.88 12.69 51.28
C ASP A 97 -15.05 12.59 50.01
N ALA A 98 -14.64 13.71 49.47
CA ALA A 98 -13.81 13.77 48.24
C ALA A 98 -12.48 13.04 48.37
N GLU A 99 -11.86 13.01 49.53
CA GLU A 99 -10.65 12.24 49.76
C GLU A 99 -10.92 10.72 49.71
N ALA A 100 -12.04 10.29 50.25
CA ALA A 100 -12.50 8.87 50.18
C ALA A 100 -12.79 8.48 48.73
N VAL A 101 -13.45 9.37 47.95
CA VAL A 101 -13.71 9.17 46.52
C VAL A 101 -12.38 9.02 45.78
N GLY A 102 -11.41 9.89 46.05
CA GLY A 102 -10.10 9.85 45.42
C GLY A 102 -9.30 8.57 45.71
N LYS A 103 -9.45 7.99 46.90
CA LYS A 103 -8.84 6.70 47.27
C LYS A 103 -9.50 5.50 46.59
N SER A 104 -10.78 5.65 46.21
CA SER A 104 -11.59 4.60 45.55
C SER A 104 -11.63 4.74 44.04
N ALA A 105 -11.03 5.81 43.48
CA ALA A 105 -11.06 6.10 42.04
C ALA A 105 -9.76 5.75 41.35
N ASN A 106 -9.85 5.11 40.18
CA ASN A 106 -8.75 4.91 39.23
C ASN A 106 -9.07 5.63 37.93
N ILE A 107 -8.09 6.42 37.42
CA ILE A 107 -8.20 7.13 36.15
C ILE A 107 -7.18 6.55 35.18
N LEU A 108 -7.62 6.20 33.98
CA LEU A 108 -6.78 5.65 32.91
C LEU A 108 -6.88 6.54 31.65
N PRO A 109 -5.75 6.97 31.06
CA PRO A 109 -4.37 6.77 31.55
C PRO A 109 -4.16 7.41 32.92
N ASP A 110 -3.16 6.92 33.67
CA ASP A 110 -2.82 7.46 34.99
C ASP A 110 -2.34 8.92 34.85
N ILE A 111 -3.08 9.84 35.40
CA ILE A 111 -2.85 11.28 35.33
C ILE A 111 -2.81 11.83 36.74
N PRO A 112 -1.73 12.53 37.15
CA PRO A 112 -1.67 13.17 38.44
C PRO A 112 -2.76 14.23 38.56
N GLY A 113 -3.34 14.37 39.74
CA GLY A 113 -4.38 15.38 39.98
C GLY A 113 -4.79 15.46 41.44
N THR A 114 -5.72 16.34 41.72
CA THR A 114 -6.23 16.56 43.07
C THR A 114 -7.73 16.37 43.15
N TRP A 115 -8.18 15.73 44.24
CA TRP A 115 -9.59 15.61 44.56
C TRP A 115 -10.01 16.68 45.55
N ALA A 116 -11.13 17.30 45.29
CA ALA A 116 -11.74 18.30 46.15
C ALA A 116 -13.23 18.13 46.24
N GLN A 117 -13.83 18.62 47.33
CA GLN A 117 -15.27 18.67 47.47
C GLN A 117 -15.88 19.56 46.38
N GLY A 118 -16.92 19.08 45.73
CA GLY A 118 -17.63 19.82 44.72
C GLY A 118 -18.56 20.89 45.24
N PRO A 119 -19.43 21.46 44.39
CA PRO A 119 -20.36 22.52 44.76
C PRO A 119 -21.39 22.12 45.82
N THR A 120 -21.62 20.83 46.00
CA THR A 120 -22.50 20.25 47.03
C THR A 120 -21.71 19.24 47.84
N ASP A 121 -22.18 18.90 48.99
CA ASP A 121 -21.61 17.86 49.87
C ASP A 121 -21.75 16.43 49.30
N ALA A 122 -22.61 16.27 48.29
CA ALA A 122 -22.76 15.05 47.52
C ALA A 122 -21.93 15.06 46.19
N ALA A 123 -20.99 16.01 45.99
CA ALA A 123 -20.21 16.07 44.77
C ALA A 123 -18.72 16.01 45.09
N ALA A 124 -17.96 15.27 44.28
CA ALA A 124 -16.51 15.25 44.29
C ALA A 124 -15.97 15.66 42.93
N VAL A 125 -14.85 16.45 42.90
CA VAL A 125 -14.24 16.95 41.70
C VAL A 125 -12.78 16.52 41.66
N PHE A 126 -12.40 15.87 40.57
CA PHE A 126 -11.01 15.63 40.21
C PHE A 126 -10.55 16.76 39.29
N THR A 127 -9.46 17.45 39.67
CA THR A 127 -8.78 18.41 38.82
C THR A 127 -7.48 17.83 38.34
N PRO A 128 -7.29 17.61 37.03
CA PRO A 128 -6.05 17.05 36.51
C PRO A 128 -4.89 18.02 36.72
N GLY A 129 -3.77 17.53 37.21
CA GLY A 129 -2.51 18.29 37.37
C GLY A 129 -1.70 18.37 36.08
N ALA A 130 -2.11 17.66 35.04
CA ALA A 130 -1.59 17.69 33.69
C ALA A 130 -2.74 17.52 32.70
N ASN A 131 -2.58 17.97 31.45
CA ASN A 131 -3.58 17.78 30.42
C ASN A 131 -3.75 16.32 30.08
N TYR A 132 -4.99 15.88 29.80
CA TYR A 132 -5.26 14.62 29.13
C TYR A 132 -4.66 14.62 27.72
N ASN A 133 -4.34 13.45 27.19
CA ASN A 133 -3.95 13.34 25.78
C ASN A 133 -5.10 13.80 24.87
N ALA A 134 -4.81 14.62 23.88
CA ALA A 134 -5.80 15.10 22.92
C ALA A 134 -6.32 13.94 22.04
N GLY A 135 -7.61 13.92 21.75
CA GLY A 135 -8.27 12.90 20.93
C GLY A 135 -8.24 11.50 21.54
N ALA A 136 -7.89 11.36 22.81
CA ALA A 136 -7.73 10.08 23.48
C ALA A 136 -8.91 9.73 24.40
N PRO A 137 -9.22 8.45 24.58
CA PRO A 137 -10.17 8.04 25.57
C PRO A 137 -9.57 8.18 26.98
N VAL A 138 -10.38 8.74 27.89
CA VAL A 138 -10.11 8.79 29.32
C VAL A 138 -11.20 7.98 30.01
N SER A 139 -10.84 7.07 30.86
CA SER A 139 -11.80 6.31 31.68
C SER A 139 -11.50 6.47 33.15
N MET A 140 -12.53 6.49 33.95
CA MET A 140 -12.45 6.50 35.41
C MET A 140 -13.33 5.38 35.97
N VAL A 141 -12.79 4.64 36.89
CA VAL A 141 -13.50 3.61 37.66
C VAL A 141 -13.52 4.03 39.10
N ILE A 142 -14.70 4.02 39.71
CA ILE A 142 -14.91 4.14 41.17
C ILE A 142 -15.25 2.76 41.68
N HIS A 143 -14.43 2.23 42.59
CA HIS A 143 -14.60 0.88 43.07
C HIS A 143 -15.73 0.78 44.08
N SER A 144 -16.38 -0.35 44.07
CA SER A 144 -17.40 -0.76 45.08
C SER A 144 -16.79 -0.70 46.49
N GLY A 145 -17.66 -0.47 47.46
CA GLY A 145 -17.26 -0.29 48.86
C GLY A 145 -16.93 1.16 49.26
N LEU A 146 -16.92 2.14 48.32
CA LEU A 146 -16.94 3.54 48.66
C LEU A 146 -18.15 3.86 49.53
N ALA A 147 -17.96 4.44 50.73
CA ALA A 147 -19.02 4.77 51.64
C ALA A 147 -19.39 6.27 51.60
N SER A 148 -20.68 6.58 51.69
CA SER A 148 -21.17 7.93 52.00
C SER A 148 -20.81 8.36 53.42
N ARG A 149 -20.97 9.62 53.76
CA ARG A 149 -20.78 10.12 55.12
C ARG A 149 -21.76 9.50 56.11
N ASP A 150 -22.91 9.02 55.62
CA ASP A 150 -23.96 8.32 56.41
C ASP A 150 -23.74 6.81 56.45
N GLY A 151 -22.63 6.29 55.85
CA GLY A 151 -22.25 4.90 55.95
C GLY A 151 -22.86 3.97 54.87
N PHE A 152 -23.59 4.46 53.88
CA PHE A 152 -24.12 3.69 52.78
C PHE A 152 -23.05 3.45 51.72
N ALA A 153 -22.86 2.20 51.27
CA ALA A 153 -21.79 1.84 50.36
C ALA A 153 -22.25 1.82 48.88
N LEU A 154 -21.36 2.09 48.00
CA LEU A 154 -21.48 1.80 46.55
C LEU A 154 -21.35 0.28 46.37
N GLU A 155 -22.42 -0.37 45.87
CA GLU A 155 -22.47 -1.83 45.76
C GLU A 155 -21.63 -2.42 44.61
N THR A 156 -21.51 -1.71 43.49
CA THR A 156 -20.83 -2.17 42.30
C THR A 156 -19.85 -1.09 41.79
N ASP A 157 -18.80 -1.51 41.12
CA ASP A 157 -17.90 -0.58 40.43
C ASP A 157 -18.70 0.28 39.43
N PHE A 158 -18.38 1.58 39.42
CA PHE A 158 -18.93 2.51 38.44
C PHE A 158 -17.83 2.96 37.49
N GLN A 159 -18.10 2.89 36.18
CA GLN A 159 -17.18 3.34 35.15
C GLN A 159 -17.81 4.45 34.31
N VAL A 160 -17.01 5.50 34.07
CA VAL A 160 -17.32 6.52 33.09
C VAL A 160 -16.13 6.66 32.15
N ALA A 161 -16.41 6.80 30.85
CA ALA A 161 -15.40 7.08 29.85
C ALA A 161 -15.88 8.21 28.93
N PHE A 162 -14.92 9.03 28.48
CA PHE A 162 -15.15 10.11 27.52
C PHE A 162 -13.93 10.22 26.59
N VAL A 163 -14.08 10.94 25.48
CA VAL A 163 -13.01 11.23 24.53
C VAL A 163 -12.69 12.72 24.54
N THR A 164 -11.45 13.04 24.73
CA THR A 164 -10.97 14.42 24.73
C THR A 164 -11.07 15.06 23.36
N GLN A 165 -11.09 16.39 23.30
CA GLN A 165 -11.03 17.15 22.05
C GLN A 165 -9.72 16.84 21.32
N VAL A 166 -9.78 16.77 20.01
CA VAL A 166 -8.58 16.79 19.17
C VAL A 166 -8.06 18.23 19.21
N VAL A 167 -6.89 18.45 19.78
CA VAL A 167 -6.21 19.74 19.70
C VAL A 167 -5.31 19.68 18.50
N ASP A 168 -5.62 20.42 17.46
CA ASP A 168 -4.73 20.60 16.33
C ASP A 168 -3.50 21.37 16.83
N GLY A 169 -2.34 20.70 16.77
CA GLY A 169 -1.08 21.25 17.24
C GLY A 169 -0.27 21.91 16.14
N VAL A 170 0.95 22.35 16.48
CA VAL A 170 1.95 22.80 15.51
C VAL A 170 2.76 21.60 15.05
N VAL A 171 2.75 21.36 13.76
CA VAL A 171 3.50 20.28 13.09
C VAL A 171 4.78 20.87 12.50
N PHE A 172 5.91 20.27 12.84
CA PHE A 172 7.21 20.60 12.26
C PHE A 172 7.47 19.65 11.08
N GLN A 173 7.67 20.21 9.89
CA GLN A 173 7.89 19.48 8.67
C GLN A 173 9.25 19.79 8.08
N SER A 174 9.99 18.75 7.70
CA SER A 174 11.16 18.87 6.83
C SER A 174 10.83 18.13 5.53
N GLY A 175 10.58 18.89 4.48
CA GLY A 175 9.94 18.34 3.29
C GLY A 175 8.51 17.82 3.60
N TYR A 176 8.18 16.59 3.17
CA TYR A 176 6.88 15.94 3.47
C TYR A 176 6.86 15.12 4.76
N ASN A 177 7.98 15.06 5.49
CA ASN A 177 8.08 14.23 6.68
C ASN A 177 7.78 15.03 7.94
N VAL A 178 6.80 14.57 8.71
CA VAL A 178 6.60 15.00 10.09
C VAL A 178 7.63 14.25 10.95
N ALA A 179 8.67 14.95 11.40
CA ALA A 179 9.75 14.34 12.15
C ALA A 179 9.67 14.71 13.64
N LYS A 180 9.72 13.71 14.51
CA LYS A 180 9.92 13.94 15.95
C LYS A 180 11.37 14.30 16.27
N VAL A 181 12.30 13.70 15.55
CA VAL A 181 13.74 14.02 15.59
C VAL A 181 14.17 14.33 14.16
N LEU A 182 14.72 15.52 13.96
CA LEU A 182 15.35 15.93 12.72
C LEU A 182 16.86 15.99 12.95
N ASN A 183 17.62 15.35 12.09
CA ASN A 183 19.07 15.44 12.15
C ASN A 183 19.56 16.43 11.08
N ALA A 184 20.60 17.15 11.40
CA ALA A 184 21.18 18.17 10.56
C ALA A 184 22.71 18.02 10.53
N GLN A 185 23.30 18.36 9.39
CA GLN A 185 24.74 18.44 9.27
C GLN A 185 25.27 19.67 9.98
N SER A 186 26.35 19.50 10.76
CA SER A 186 27.05 20.58 11.45
C SER A 186 27.33 21.79 10.54
N GLY A 187 27.01 22.96 11.03
CA GLY A 187 27.24 24.23 10.32
C GLY A 187 26.35 24.51 9.10
N GLN A 188 25.44 23.60 8.76
CA GLN A 188 24.49 23.81 7.68
C GLN A 188 23.14 24.36 8.20
N PRO A 189 22.50 25.29 7.47
CA PRO A 189 21.19 25.79 7.83
C PRO A 189 20.10 24.75 7.59
N VAL A 190 19.28 24.48 8.59
CA VAL A 190 18.11 23.58 8.49
C VAL A 190 16.87 24.42 8.26
N LYS A 191 16.11 24.07 7.23
CA LYS A 191 14.83 24.70 6.91
C LYS A 191 13.69 23.81 7.40
N ILE A 192 12.81 24.36 8.21
CA ILE A 192 11.68 23.67 8.80
C ILE A 192 10.42 24.44 8.42
N THR A 193 9.46 23.79 7.81
CA THR A 193 8.14 24.33 7.50
C THR A 193 7.20 24.02 8.65
N LEU A 194 6.38 24.99 9.05
CA LEU A 194 5.45 24.86 10.16
C LEU A 194 4.03 24.72 9.65
N GLY A 195 3.38 23.62 10.00
CA GLY A 195 1.95 23.43 9.77
C GLY A 195 1.19 23.77 11.06
N LEU A 196 0.27 24.73 11.00
CA LEU A 196 -0.59 25.09 12.11
C LEU A 196 -1.98 24.50 11.89
N GLY A 197 -2.51 23.81 12.89
CA GLY A 197 -3.90 23.38 12.92
C GLY A 197 -4.87 24.57 13.10
N ASP A 198 -6.12 24.39 12.73
CA ASP A 198 -7.15 25.47 12.75
C ASP A 198 -7.45 26.04 14.15
N GLN A 199 -7.08 25.32 15.21
CA GLN A 199 -7.32 25.70 16.62
C GLN A 199 -6.09 26.33 17.29
N VAL A 200 -4.98 26.51 16.56
CA VAL A 200 -3.74 27.04 17.12
C VAL A 200 -3.84 28.57 17.25
N PRO A 201 -3.49 29.16 18.44
CA PRO A 201 -3.49 30.60 18.63
C PRO A 201 -2.58 31.34 17.64
N ASN A 202 -2.94 32.60 17.29
CA ASN A 202 -2.18 33.40 16.31
C ASN A 202 -0.87 34.00 16.85
N ASP A 203 -0.58 33.85 18.13
CA ASP A 203 0.59 34.46 18.83
C ASP A 203 1.64 33.43 19.27
N ILE A 204 1.59 32.22 18.69
CA ILE A 204 2.57 31.19 18.98
C ILE A 204 3.97 31.59 18.53
N SER A 205 4.95 31.23 19.35
CA SER A 205 6.37 31.36 19.06
C SER A 205 7.11 30.01 19.16
N ILE A 206 8.21 29.90 18.42
CA ILE A 206 9.13 28.75 18.52
C ILE A 206 10.27 29.13 19.44
N GLN A 207 10.42 28.41 20.53
CA GLN A 207 11.52 28.50 21.47
C GLN A 207 12.54 27.39 21.19
N THR A 208 13.82 27.76 21.15
CA THR A 208 14.92 26.81 20.95
C THR A 208 15.70 26.64 22.24
N TYR A 209 15.90 25.41 22.67
CA TYR A 209 16.64 25.06 23.86
C TYR A 209 17.84 24.17 23.52
N LYS A 210 18.96 24.33 24.25
CA LYS A 210 20.05 23.35 24.31
C LYS A 210 19.61 22.23 25.23
N ALA A 211 19.75 20.99 24.73
CA ALA A 211 19.35 19.78 25.45
C ALA A 211 20.47 18.73 25.43
N SER A 212 20.26 17.65 26.14
CA SER A 212 21.12 16.47 26.13
C SER A 212 20.38 15.25 25.55
N ILE A 213 21.14 14.19 25.25
CA ILE A 213 20.56 12.89 24.87
C ILE A 213 19.64 12.33 25.96
N ASN A 214 19.95 12.56 27.23
CA ASN A 214 19.13 12.09 28.35
C ASN A 214 17.76 12.81 28.37
N ASP A 215 17.72 14.11 28.05
CA ASP A 215 16.46 14.87 27.95
C ASP A 215 15.60 14.33 26.79
N LEU A 216 16.22 14.04 25.64
CA LEU A 216 15.54 13.44 24.51
C LEU A 216 14.99 12.06 24.87
N LEU A 217 15.80 11.19 25.47
CA LEU A 217 15.38 9.84 25.85
C LEU A 217 14.27 9.86 26.91
N ALA A 218 14.36 10.75 27.91
CA ALA A 218 13.31 10.93 28.92
C ALA A 218 11.98 11.33 28.28
N ALA A 219 12.01 12.26 27.33
CA ALA A 219 10.82 12.69 26.62
C ALA A 219 10.18 11.55 25.75
N PHE A 220 11.00 10.70 25.15
CA PHE A 220 10.51 9.54 24.39
C PHE A 220 9.84 8.47 25.27
N VAL A 221 10.32 8.31 26.50
CA VAL A 221 9.75 7.34 27.47
C VAL A 221 8.36 7.74 27.93
N TYR A 222 8.10 9.03 28.07
CA TYR A 222 6.85 9.54 28.64
C TYR A 222 5.79 9.91 27.61
N GLY A 223 6.09 9.87 26.31
CA GLY A 223 5.21 10.46 25.29
C GLY A 223 4.60 9.46 24.34
N ASN A 224 3.29 9.24 24.46
CA ASN A 224 2.44 8.90 23.30
C ASN A 224 2.25 10.13 22.40
N ASP A 225 3.32 10.92 22.16
CA ASP A 225 3.25 12.05 21.26
C ASP A 225 3.01 11.53 19.84
N ASN A 226 1.81 11.73 19.35
CA ASN A 226 1.57 11.64 17.91
C ASN A 226 1.91 13.00 17.25
N ALA A 227 1.85 13.10 15.95
CA ALA A 227 2.20 14.32 15.21
C ALA A 227 1.36 15.55 15.63
N TYR A 228 0.25 15.36 16.31
CA TYR A 228 -0.76 16.37 16.59
C TYR A 228 -1.03 16.57 18.09
N SER A 229 -0.49 15.74 18.97
CA SER A 229 -0.69 15.87 20.41
C SER A 229 0.62 15.97 21.15
N VAL A 230 0.74 16.97 22.01
CA VAL A 230 1.93 17.25 22.79
C VAL A 230 1.60 17.21 24.27
N THR A 231 2.21 16.26 24.97
CA THR A 231 2.25 16.33 26.43
C THR A 231 3.25 17.42 26.84
N PRO A 232 2.86 18.43 27.63
CA PRO A 232 3.80 19.46 28.02
C PRO A 232 5.07 18.89 28.66
N LEU A 233 6.23 19.37 28.19
CA LEU A 233 7.53 18.97 28.72
C LEU A 233 8.05 20.07 29.63
N ASP A 234 8.57 19.70 30.80
CA ASP A 234 9.26 20.63 31.66
C ASP A 234 10.62 21.03 31.06
N VAL A 235 10.69 22.26 30.57
CA VAL A 235 11.89 22.84 29.94
C VAL A 235 12.63 23.78 30.89
N SER A 236 12.20 23.91 32.14
CA SER A 236 12.78 24.87 33.11
C SER A 236 14.27 24.63 33.44
N HIS A 237 14.72 23.39 33.26
CA HIS A 237 16.12 22.97 33.46
C HIS A 237 16.97 23.14 32.19
N LEU A 238 16.38 23.47 31.03
CA LEU A 238 17.09 23.63 29.77
C LEU A 238 17.51 25.08 29.55
N GLN A 239 18.64 25.28 28.87
CA GLN A 239 19.09 26.59 28.45
C GLN A 239 18.34 27.07 27.21
N GLN A 240 17.52 28.07 27.32
CA GLN A 240 16.89 28.74 26.18
C GLN A 240 17.91 29.54 25.38
N LEU A 241 17.98 29.31 24.08
CA LEU A 241 18.92 29.95 23.16
C LEU A 241 18.27 31.08 22.34
N GLY A 242 16.96 31.00 22.10
CA GLY A 242 16.27 32.01 21.31
C GLY A 242 14.78 31.72 21.16
N THR A 243 14.09 32.74 20.62
CA THR A 243 12.67 32.71 20.32
C THR A 243 12.42 33.30 18.94
N LYS A 244 11.58 32.65 18.13
CA LYS A 244 11.07 33.15 16.84
C LYS A 244 9.55 33.17 16.87
N GLY A 245 8.96 34.32 16.57
CA GLY A 245 7.49 34.43 16.49
C GLY A 245 7.04 35.91 16.43
N PRO A 246 5.75 36.15 16.27
CA PRO A 246 4.71 35.14 16.07
C PRO A 246 4.84 34.40 14.73
N ILE A 247 4.45 33.12 14.70
CA ILE A 247 4.52 32.25 13.51
C ILE A 247 3.14 32.11 12.85
N LYS A 248 3.15 31.81 11.53
CA LYS A 248 1.96 31.61 10.72
C LYS A 248 2.01 30.22 10.06
N ASN A 249 0.85 29.76 9.63
CA ASN A 249 0.76 28.53 8.85
C ASN A 249 1.61 28.63 7.57
N ASN A 250 2.38 27.57 7.31
CA ASN A 250 3.35 27.47 6.22
C ASN A 250 4.59 28.40 6.36
N ASP A 251 4.79 29.04 7.51
CA ASP A 251 6.04 29.74 7.75
C ASP A 251 7.22 28.77 7.70
N GLN A 252 8.30 29.23 7.09
CA GLN A 252 9.56 28.51 7.07
C GLN A 252 10.55 29.16 8.03
N ILE A 253 11.00 28.38 9.02
CA ILE A 253 12.07 28.79 9.92
C ILE A 253 13.39 28.17 9.48
N THR A 254 14.48 28.96 9.59
CA THR A 254 15.83 28.47 9.36
C THR A 254 16.58 28.48 10.69
N ILE A 255 17.19 27.34 11.01
CA ILE A 255 17.96 27.12 12.23
C ILE A 255 19.37 26.71 11.86
N THR A 256 20.37 27.34 12.46
CA THR A 256 21.77 26.98 12.34
C THR A 256 22.33 26.88 13.75
N GLN A 257 22.77 25.70 14.14
CA GLN A 257 23.33 25.43 15.46
C GLN A 257 24.66 24.67 15.33
N PRO A 258 25.59 24.80 16.29
CA PRO A 258 26.74 23.92 16.42
C PRO A 258 26.31 22.50 16.79
N ASP A 259 27.24 21.56 16.78
CA ASP A 259 27.01 20.17 17.14
C ASP A 259 26.32 20.01 18.49
N GLY A 260 25.38 19.10 18.55
CA GLY A 260 24.63 18.75 19.75
C GLY A 260 23.12 18.62 19.54
N ILE A 261 22.43 18.31 20.61
CA ILE A 261 20.98 18.10 20.65
C ILE A 261 20.25 19.35 21.09
N TYR A 262 19.19 19.66 20.39
CA TYR A 262 18.33 20.82 20.64
C TYR A 262 16.86 20.41 20.67
N LEU A 263 16.08 21.16 21.44
CA LEU A 263 14.63 21.04 21.50
C LEU A 263 13.99 22.32 20.97
N LEU A 264 13.11 22.18 19.99
CA LEU A 264 12.24 23.26 19.49
C LEU A 264 10.85 23.05 20.07
N VAL A 265 10.29 24.08 20.68
CA VAL A 265 8.95 24.05 21.28
C VAL A 265 8.11 25.18 20.71
N ALA A 266 6.97 24.83 20.13
CA ALA A 266 5.95 25.78 19.74
C ALA A 266 5.05 26.04 20.95
N SER A 267 5.00 27.28 21.45
CA SER A 267 4.23 27.65 22.64
C SER A 267 3.74 29.09 22.63
N ASP A 268 2.73 29.35 23.44
CA ASP A 268 2.28 30.64 23.88
C ASP A 268 2.26 30.68 25.43
N PRO A 269 1.80 31.77 26.05
CA PRO A 269 1.64 31.84 27.52
C PRO A 269 0.65 30.81 28.08
N GLY A 270 -0.25 30.27 27.25
CA GLY A 270 -1.26 29.27 27.63
C GLY A 270 -0.78 27.81 27.58
N GLY A 271 0.32 27.53 26.87
CA GLY A 271 0.82 26.16 26.79
C GLY A 271 1.74 25.83 25.61
N GLN A 272 2.08 24.55 25.52
CA GLN A 272 2.87 23.99 24.44
C GLN A 272 1.95 23.32 23.41
N PHE A 273 2.18 23.59 22.10
CA PHE A 273 1.35 23.14 20.99
C PHE A 273 2.07 22.22 20.01
N GLY A 274 3.38 22.12 20.10
CA GLY A 274 4.18 21.24 19.27
C GLY A 274 5.64 21.22 19.70
N ARG A 275 6.36 20.17 19.38
CA ARG A 275 7.81 20.10 19.61
C ARG A 275 8.52 19.24 18.60
N MET A 276 9.79 19.52 18.41
CA MET A 276 10.70 18.73 17.58
C MET A 276 12.08 18.72 18.20
N TRP A 277 12.73 17.58 18.16
CA TRP A 277 14.12 17.45 18.49
C TRP A 277 14.98 17.68 17.27
N LEU A 278 16.10 18.38 17.43
CA LEU A 278 17.09 18.62 16.40
C LEU A 278 18.43 18.07 16.89
N ASP A 279 18.97 17.11 16.18
CA ASP A 279 20.29 16.56 16.38
C ASP A 279 21.23 17.11 15.32
N VAL A 280 22.19 17.94 15.69
CA VAL A 280 23.19 18.55 14.81
C VAL A 280 24.49 17.82 14.97
N THR A 281 24.96 17.18 13.91
CA THR A 281 26.13 16.29 13.97
C THR A 281 26.99 16.39 12.72
N ARG A 282 28.28 16.11 12.89
CA ARG A 282 29.24 15.93 11.80
C ARG A 282 29.10 14.57 11.11
N TYR A 283 28.51 13.59 11.76
CA TYR A 283 28.48 12.22 11.28
C TYR A 283 27.09 11.79 10.85
N GLY A 284 27.02 11.06 9.74
CA GLY A 284 25.85 10.34 9.30
C GLY A 284 25.93 8.88 9.76
N VAL A 285 24.85 8.33 10.29
CA VAL A 285 24.71 6.91 10.61
C VAL A 285 23.48 6.37 9.90
N LEU A 286 23.65 5.32 9.13
CA LEU A 286 22.57 4.58 8.53
C LEU A 286 22.53 3.13 9.00
N LEU A 287 21.36 2.58 9.04
CA LEU A 287 21.10 1.20 9.44
C LEU A 287 20.32 0.52 8.31
N ARG A 288 20.81 -0.65 7.89
CA ARG A 288 20.05 -1.55 7.01
C ARG A 288 19.75 -2.79 7.83
N GLN A 289 18.47 -3.16 7.87
CA GLN A 289 18.02 -4.24 8.75
C GLN A 289 17.22 -5.28 7.95
N ASP A 290 17.52 -6.55 8.22
CA ASP A 290 16.68 -7.69 7.86
C ASP A 290 16.24 -8.44 9.16
N ASP A 291 15.65 -9.61 9.01
CA ASP A 291 15.17 -10.44 10.13
C ASP A 291 16.28 -11.07 10.98
N GLN A 292 17.52 -11.10 10.48
CA GLN A 292 18.65 -11.77 11.13
C GLN A 292 19.73 -10.81 11.61
N ARG A 293 19.88 -9.64 10.93
CA ARG A 293 20.99 -8.72 11.20
C ARG A 293 20.65 -7.25 10.96
N ILE A 294 21.41 -6.42 11.60
CA ILE A 294 21.44 -4.96 11.40
C ILE A 294 22.83 -4.62 10.90
N VAL A 295 22.94 -4.09 9.71
CA VAL A 295 24.15 -3.52 9.14
C VAL A 295 24.16 -2.03 9.45
N VAL A 296 25.17 -1.56 10.14
CA VAL A 296 25.35 -0.17 10.51
C VAL A 296 26.49 0.42 9.70
N VAL A 297 26.28 1.62 9.20
CA VAL A 297 27.27 2.37 8.44
C VAL A 297 27.39 3.78 9.01
N GLY A 298 28.59 4.20 9.34
CA GLY A 298 28.92 5.53 9.81
C GLY A 298 29.84 6.27 8.82
N GLN A 299 29.49 7.51 8.49
CA GLN A 299 30.23 8.35 7.55
C GLN A 299 30.44 9.75 8.12
N ASP A 300 31.62 10.31 7.92
CA ASP A 300 31.88 11.74 8.14
C ASP A 300 31.22 12.54 7.00
N LEU A 301 30.23 13.36 7.32
CA LEU A 301 29.44 14.13 6.35
C LEU A 301 30.24 15.24 5.66
N THR A 302 31.41 15.62 6.22
CA THR A 302 32.25 16.68 5.67
C THR A 302 33.26 16.15 4.66
N THR A 303 33.87 14.99 4.98
CA THR A 303 34.93 14.40 4.14
C THR A 303 34.43 13.25 3.26
N GLY A 304 33.30 12.66 3.59
CA GLY A 304 32.78 11.44 2.97
C GLY A 304 33.52 10.17 3.41
N ASP A 305 34.45 10.26 4.35
CA ASP A 305 35.22 9.13 4.85
C ASP A 305 34.43 8.31 5.88
N ASN A 306 34.96 7.16 6.22
CA ASN A 306 34.42 6.36 7.30
C ASN A 306 34.42 7.12 8.64
N SER A 307 33.37 7.02 9.38
CA SER A 307 33.30 7.58 10.75
C SER A 307 34.26 6.86 11.69
N PRO A 308 34.59 7.47 12.85
CA PRO A 308 35.21 6.74 13.96
C PRO A 308 34.30 5.60 14.45
N ALA A 309 34.80 4.77 15.33
CA ALA A 309 33.97 3.76 15.98
C ALA A 309 32.94 4.40 16.89
N PHE A 310 31.70 3.94 16.78
CA PHE A 310 30.62 4.32 17.66
C PHE A 310 30.22 3.19 18.61
N ASN A 311 29.80 3.56 19.81
CA ASN A 311 29.00 2.69 20.65
C ASN A 311 27.54 2.87 20.29
N LEU A 312 26.88 1.80 19.85
CA LEU A 312 25.45 1.80 19.52
C LEU A 312 24.62 1.29 20.69
N THR A 313 23.58 2.05 20.99
CA THR A 313 22.57 1.66 21.98
C THR A 313 21.19 1.73 21.32
N PHE A 314 20.45 0.63 21.37
CA PHE A 314 19.10 0.53 20.84
C PHE A 314 18.08 0.70 21.97
N TYR A 315 17.04 1.52 21.70
CA TYR A 315 15.97 1.83 22.65
C TYR A 315 14.61 1.42 22.11
N SER A 316 13.74 0.89 22.98
CA SER A 316 12.34 0.66 22.69
C SER A 316 11.47 1.81 23.22
N LEU A 317 10.22 1.99 22.70
CA LEU A 317 9.23 2.99 23.15
C LEU A 317 8.99 3.00 24.67
N LYS A 318 9.32 1.92 25.36
CA LYS A 318 9.21 1.82 26.82
C LYS A 318 10.48 2.23 27.56
N GLY A 319 11.42 2.89 26.88
CA GLY A 319 12.68 3.36 27.47
C GLY A 319 13.61 2.25 27.98
N LYS A 320 13.37 1.01 27.60
CA LYS A 320 14.27 -0.09 27.90
C LYS A 320 15.43 -0.11 26.92
N VAL A 321 16.64 -0.03 27.44
CA VAL A 321 17.83 -0.36 26.67
C VAL A 321 17.77 -1.84 26.29
N VAL A 322 17.73 -2.15 25.00
CA VAL A 322 17.56 -3.52 24.51
C VAL A 322 18.92 -4.16 24.19
N GLY A 323 19.92 -3.35 23.84
CA GLY A 323 21.27 -3.83 23.57
C GLY A 323 22.26 -2.68 23.43
N THR A 324 23.49 -2.92 23.74
CA THR A 324 24.61 -2.01 23.50
C THR A 324 25.71 -2.78 22.81
N GLN A 325 26.15 -2.29 21.64
CA GLN A 325 27.20 -2.91 20.86
C GLN A 325 28.09 -1.85 20.25
N GLN A 326 29.36 -2.16 20.03
CA GLN A 326 30.33 -1.25 19.47
C GLN A 326 30.47 -1.46 17.95
N ALA A 327 30.34 -0.38 17.18
CA ALA A 327 30.57 -0.40 15.74
C ALA A 327 32.06 -0.61 15.41
N SER A 328 32.35 -1.30 14.33
CA SER A 328 33.72 -1.52 13.88
C SER A 328 34.31 -0.29 13.17
N PHE A 329 35.66 -0.19 13.18
CA PHE A 329 36.40 0.95 12.59
C PHE A 329 36.41 1.03 11.07
N SER A 330 35.88 0.06 10.36
CA SER A 330 35.83 0.15 8.89
C SER A 330 34.67 1.00 8.35
N GLY A 331 34.03 1.78 9.21
CA GLY A 331 32.81 2.51 8.90
C GLY A 331 31.57 1.64 8.84
N THR A 332 31.71 0.32 9.00
CA THR A 332 30.60 -0.63 9.03
C THR A 332 30.68 -1.58 10.21
N ALA A 333 29.54 -1.97 10.72
CA ALA A 333 29.39 -3.02 11.71
C ALA A 333 28.16 -3.85 11.42
N GLU A 334 28.18 -5.12 11.85
CA GLU A 334 27.04 -6.01 11.72
C GLU A 334 26.63 -6.52 13.10
N PHE A 335 25.36 -6.48 13.40
CA PHE A 335 24.77 -6.92 14.65
C PHE A 335 23.65 -7.91 14.39
N PRO A 336 23.50 -8.96 15.23
CA PRO A 336 22.34 -9.83 15.09
C PRO A 336 21.05 -9.08 15.41
N ALA A 337 20.09 -9.12 14.51
CA ALA A 337 18.73 -8.67 14.79
C ALA A 337 18.06 -9.72 15.67
N LYS A 338 17.73 -9.35 16.91
CA LYS A 338 16.90 -10.21 17.78
C LYS A 338 15.44 -9.86 17.56
N TYR A 339 14.79 -10.62 16.72
CA TYR A 339 13.33 -10.56 16.57
C TYR A 339 12.65 -11.13 17.82
N PRO A 340 11.53 -10.57 18.35
CA PRO A 340 10.68 -9.48 17.83
C PRO A 340 10.75 -8.22 18.72
N VAL A 341 11.84 -7.51 18.75
CA VAL A 341 11.89 -6.27 19.51
C VAL A 341 11.96 -5.12 18.52
N GLY A 342 10.85 -4.38 18.38
CA GLY A 342 10.86 -3.10 17.72
C GLY A 342 11.76 -2.14 18.47
N TYR A 343 12.81 -1.68 17.82
CA TYR A 343 13.59 -0.54 18.30
C TYR A 343 12.98 0.72 17.72
N ASP A 344 12.79 1.74 18.55
CA ASP A 344 12.23 3.02 18.10
C ASP A 344 13.33 4.02 17.80
N LEU A 345 14.47 3.85 18.45
CA LEU A 345 15.60 4.75 18.39
C LEU A 345 16.91 3.99 18.52
N ALA A 346 17.90 4.34 17.71
CA ALA A 346 19.30 3.99 17.95
C ALA A 346 20.10 5.25 18.25
N VAL A 347 21.01 5.20 19.20
CA VAL A 347 21.91 6.28 19.54
C VAL A 347 23.35 5.78 19.38
N ALA A 348 24.09 6.44 18.49
CA ALA A 348 25.50 6.18 18.27
C ALA A 348 26.33 7.25 18.99
N THR A 349 27.31 6.83 19.80
CA THR A 349 28.18 7.75 20.55
C THR A 349 29.64 7.46 20.29
N SER A 350 30.46 8.52 20.12
CA SER A 350 31.91 8.46 20.01
C SER A 350 32.56 9.67 20.68
N GLY A 351 33.11 9.50 21.90
CA GLY A 351 33.51 10.63 22.73
C GLY A 351 32.31 11.51 23.09
N ASP A 352 32.40 12.80 22.80
CA ASP A 352 31.31 13.76 23.00
C ASP A 352 30.30 13.81 21.84
N GLU A 353 30.58 13.10 20.75
CA GLU A 353 29.70 13.04 19.58
C GLU A 353 28.52 12.11 19.83
N VAL A 354 27.34 12.57 19.49
CA VAL A 354 26.09 11.83 19.59
C VAL A 354 25.39 11.90 18.24
N VAL A 355 24.92 10.76 17.75
CA VAL A 355 24.10 10.67 16.53
C VAL A 355 22.84 9.89 16.85
N VAL A 356 21.70 10.54 16.71
CA VAL A 356 20.38 9.93 16.95
C VAL A 356 19.83 9.40 15.64
N VAL A 357 19.47 8.13 15.60
CA VAL A 357 18.87 7.48 14.45
C VAL A 357 17.44 7.06 14.79
N PRO A 358 16.42 7.80 14.33
CA PRO A 358 15.05 7.34 14.42
C PRO A 358 14.91 6.04 13.63
N MET A 359 14.54 4.98 14.32
CA MET A 359 14.40 3.68 13.68
C MET A 359 13.00 3.57 13.09
N VAL A 360 13.00 3.12 11.90
CA VAL A 360 11.80 2.70 11.26
C VAL A 360 11.53 1.30 11.77
N ALA A 361 10.60 1.18 12.73
CA ALA A 361 10.23 -0.12 13.26
C ALA A 361 9.79 -1.04 12.13
N PRO A 362 10.45 -2.18 11.92
CA PRO A 362 10.05 -3.10 10.86
C PRO A 362 8.64 -3.64 11.08
N PHE A 363 8.16 -3.71 12.35
CA PHE A 363 6.81 -4.18 12.70
C PHE A 363 6.43 -3.67 14.11
N THR A 364 5.24 -3.09 14.23
CA THR A 364 4.79 -2.41 15.45
C THR A 364 4.01 -3.28 16.43
N ASP A 365 3.87 -4.59 16.22
CA ASP A 365 3.06 -5.40 17.11
C ASP A 365 3.91 -6.22 18.09
N ALA A 366 3.95 -5.73 19.32
CA ALA A 366 4.55 -6.44 20.47
C ALA A 366 3.84 -7.76 20.83
N ASP A 367 2.71 -8.07 20.21
CA ASP A 367 1.89 -9.24 20.52
C ASP A 367 2.12 -10.44 19.60
N ILE A 368 3.02 -10.31 18.62
CA ILE A 368 3.31 -11.43 17.73
C ILE A 368 4.33 -12.37 18.40
N LYS A 369 3.81 -13.38 19.05
CA LYS A 369 4.61 -14.56 19.36
C LYS A 369 4.88 -15.32 18.08
N VAL A 370 5.95 -14.95 17.38
CA VAL A 370 6.44 -15.73 16.25
C VAL A 370 6.90 -17.07 16.80
N THR A 371 6.04 -18.05 16.70
CA THR A 371 6.32 -19.44 17.15
C THR A 371 6.98 -20.26 16.04
N GLN A 372 7.21 -19.69 14.87
CA GLN A 372 7.76 -20.36 13.70
C GLN A 372 9.07 -19.73 13.25
N ASP A 373 9.96 -20.55 12.73
CA ASP A 373 11.22 -20.12 12.14
C ASP A 373 10.93 -19.38 10.82
N LEU A 374 10.99 -18.06 10.84
CA LEU A 374 10.85 -17.20 9.66
C LEU A 374 12.12 -17.15 8.80
N SER A 375 13.18 -17.89 9.15
CA SER A 375 14.34 -18.07 8.26
C SER A 375 13.96 -18.69 6.93
N GLN A 376 12.80 -19.34 6.89
CA GLN A 376 12.17 -19.79 5.67
C GLN A 376 11.11 -18.77 5.26
N HIS A 377 11.38 -17.99 4.21
CA HIS A 377 10.44 -16.99 3.68
C HIS A 377 9.25 -17.65 2.98
N PRO A 378 8.11 -17.81 3.66
CA PRO A 378 6.94 -18.45 3.05
C PRO A 378 6.28 -17.49 2.06
N GLN A 379 5.82 -18.04 0.96
CA GLN A 379 5.00 -17.36 -0.05
C GLN A 379 3.71 -18.13 -0.23
N ILE A 380 2.60 -17.41 -0.28
CA ILE A 380 1.26 -17.99 -0.37
C ILE A 380 0.54 -17.39 -1.58
N TYR A 381 -0.17 -18.23 -2.29
CA TYR A 381 -1.16 -17.83 -3.28
C TYR A 381 -2.50 -18.43 -2.88
N VAL A 382 -3.58 -17.63 -2.87
CA VAL A 382 -4.95 -18.11 -2.62
C VAL A 382 -5.88 -17.61 -3.71
N THR A 383 -6.83 -18.44 -4.09
CA THR A 383 -7.91 -18.13 -5.04
C THR A 383 -9.22 -18.73 -4.58
N THR A 384 -10.34 -18.22 -5.11
CA THR A 384 -11.70 -18.70 -4.82
C THR A 384 -12.35 -19.28 -6.07
N ASP A 385 -13.41 -20.09 -5.90
CA ASP A 385 -14.13 -20.74 -7.01
C ASP A 385 -14.83 -19.73 -7.93
N ARG A 386 -15.08 -18.50 -7.47
CA ARG A 386 -15.68 -17.39 -8.22
C ARG A 386 -15.55 -16.10 -7.41
N ALA A 387 -15.88 -14.99 -8.06
CA ALA A 387 -15.75 -13.68 -7.44
C ALA A 387 -17.01 -13.25 -6.64
N GLY A 388 -18.23 -13.61 -7.05
CA GLY A 388 -19.45 -13.12 -6.44
C GLY A 388 -20.28 -14.20 -5.74
N TYR A 389 -20.85 -13.89 -4.58
CA TYR A 389 -21.60 -14.82 -3.75
C TYR A 389 -22.86 -14.17 -3.17
N SER A 390 -23.99 -14.85 -3.31
CA SER A 390 -25.26 -14.48 -2.68
C SER A 390 -25.32 -14.97 -1.23
N LYS A 391 -26.21 -14.37 -0.46
CA LYS A 391 -26.42 -14.75 0.94
C LYS A 391 -26.77 -16.24 1.08
N GLY A 392 -26.05 -16.93 1.94
CA GLY A 392 -26.21 -18.35 2.20
C GLY A 392 -25.37 -19.27 1.28
N GLU A 393 -24.62 -18.72 0.33
CA GLU A 393 -23.69 -19.48 -0.48
C GLU A 393 -22.35 -19.72 0.23
N THR A 394 -21.63 -20.71 -0.24
CA THR A 394 -20.34 -21.13 0.31
C THR A 394 -19.22 -20.73 -0.64
N VAL A 395 -18.23 -20.04 -0.12
CA VAL A 395 -16.95 -19.79 -0.78
C VAL A 395 -16.12 -21.05 -0.71
N LYS A 396 -15.64 -21.53 -1.84
CA LYS A 396 -14.61 -22.56 -1.91
C LYS A 396 -13.30 -21.88 -2.28
N PHE A 397 -12.24 -22.24 -1.58
CA PHE A 397 -10.91 -21.67 -1.86
C PHE A 397 -9.87 -22.77 -2.03
N ALA A 398 -8.81 -22.45 -2.73
CA ALA A 398 -7.60 -23.24 -2.81
C ALA A 398 -6.38 -22.33 -2.92
N GLY A 399 -5.21 -22.85 -2.56
CA GLY A 399 -4.00 -22.09 -2.64
C GLY A 399 -2.75 -22.95 -2.66
N VAL A 400 -1.61 -22.29 -2.89
CA VAL A 400 -0.29 -22.90 -2.95
C VAL A 400 0.61 -22.20 -1.96
N LEU A 401 1.34 -23.00 -1.17
CA LEU A 401 2.33 -22.57 -0.22
C LEU A 401 3.72 -23.00 -0.67
N ARG A 402 4.66 -22.05 -0.67
CA ARG A 402 6.09 -22.30 -0.91
C ARG A 402 6.90 -21.63 0.17
N VAL A 403 8.09 -22.14 0.45
CA VAL A 403 9.10 -21.46 1.23
C VAL A 403 10.35 -21.27 0.40
N SER A 404 11.05 -20.18 0.59
CA SER A 404 12.34 -19.92 -0.02
C SER A 404 13.40 -19.91 1.10
N ASN A 405 14.34 -20.80 1.03
CA ASN A 405 15.46 -20.91 1.99
C ASN A 405 16.76 -20.31 1.42
N ASP A 406 16.69 -19.24 0.67
CA ASP A 406 17.80 -18.54 0.00
C ASP A 406 18.49 -19.30 -1.14
N GLN A 407 18.27 -20.57 -1.28
CA GLN A 407 18.90 -21.38 -2.35
C GLN A 407 17.87 -22.07 -3.22
N GLN A 408 16.71 -22.41 -2.69
CA GLN A 408 15.69 -23.16 -3.39
C GLN A 408 14.29 -22.80 -2.90
N TYR A 409 13.31 -22.89 -3.79
CA TYR A 409 11.93 -23.04 -3.36
C TYR A 409 11.73 -24.47 -2.83
N ALA A 410 11.10 -24.56 -1.70
CA ALA A 410 10.75 -25.83 -1.08
C ALA A 410 9.26 -25.85 -0.70
N ILE A 411 8.73 -27.04 -0.55
CA ILE A 411 7.40 -27.24 0.01
C ILE A 411 7.58 -27.48 1.50
N PRO A 412 7.05 -26.62 2.36
CA PRO A 412 7.18 -26.79 3.79
C PRO A 412 6.34 -28.00 4.24
N THR A 413 6.89 -28.81 5.13
CA THR A 413 6.16 -29.88 5.80
C THR A 413 5.54 -29.34 7.11
N ASN A 414 4.26 -29.67 7.36
CA ASN A 414 3.54 -29.37 8.60
C ASN A 414 3.29 -27.87 8.89
N LEU A 415 3.26 -27.01 7.90
CA LEU A 415 2.80 -25.64 8.09
C LEU A 415 1.27 -25.56 8.00
N ASN A 416 0.67 -24.98 9.02
CA ASN A 416 -0.74 -24.63 9.03
C ASN A 416 -0.94 -23.26 8.36
N VAL A 417 -1.87 -23.21 7.43
CA VAL A 417 -2.33 -21.99 6.78
C VAL A 417 -3.59 -21.50 7.50
N GLU A 418 -3.61 -20.26 7.88
CA GLU A 418 -4.79 -19.56 8.40
C GLU A 418 -5.45 -18.84 7.22
N VAL A 419 -6.74 -19.13 7.01
CA VAL A 419 -7.57 -18.44 6.00
C VAL A 419 -8.66 -17.67 6.70
N TRP A 420 -8.74 -16.37 6.46
CA TRP A 420 -9.60 -15.47 7.22
C TRP A 420 -10.19 -14.34 6.37
N MET A 421 -11.29 -13.76 6.84
CA MET A 421 -11.89 -12.53 6.29
C MET A 421 -11.62 -11.36 7.22
N GLU A 422 -11.51 -10.15 6.66
CA GLU A 422 -11.33 -8.93 7.44
C GLU A 422 -12.53 -8.64 8.35
N GLY A 423 -12.24 -8.13 9.55
CA GLY A 423 -13.23 -7.74 10.56
C GLY A 423 -12.71 -7.92 11.99
N GLN A 424 -13.36 -7.26 12.95
CA GLN A 424 -13.03 -7.38 14.37
C GLN A 424 -14.28 -7.70 15.19
N PRO A 425 -14.42 -8.89 15.77
CA PRO A 425 -13.55 -10.07 15.56
C PRO A 425 -13.61 -10.57 14.12
N ARG A 426 -12.61 -11.33 13.68
CA ARG A 426 -12.59 -11.93 12.33
C ARG A 426 -13.83 -12.78 12.12
N PRO A 427 -14.66 -12.48 11.11
CA PRO A 427 -15.91 -13.21 10.91
C PRO A 427 -15.71 -14.63 10.38
N VAL A 428 -14.55 -14.88 9.75
CA VAL A 428 -14.07 -16.20 9.33
C VAL A 428 -12.61 -16.31 9.73
N ASP A 429 -12.25 -17.44 10.33
CA ASP A 429 -10.88 -17.76 10.73
C ASP A 429 -10.72 -19.28 10.72
N LEU A 430 -10.07 -19.81 9.68
CA LEU A 430 -9.93 -21.23 9.43
C LEU A 430 -8.46 -21.63 9.41
N LYS A 431 -8.13 -22.76 10.01
CA LYS A 431 -6.80 -23.38 9.92
C LYS A 431 -6.87 -24.59 9.01
N VAL A 432 -6.06 -24.57 7.95
CA VAL A 432 -5.95 -25.65 6.98
C VAL A 432 -4.51 -26.10 6.86
N VAL A 433 -4.31 -27.36 6.53
CA VAL A 433 -2.97 -27.98 6.36
C VAL A 433 -2.67 -28.10 4.88
N ALA A 434 -1.50 -27.65 4.47
CA ALA A 434 -1.02 -27.88 3.10
C ALA A 434 -0.58 -29.34 2.94
N ASN A 435 -0.90 -29.94 1.79
CA ASN A 435 -0.48 -31.30 1.46
C ASN A 435 1.01 -31.38 1.06
N ALA A 436 1.48 -32.55 0.63
CA ALA A 436 2.86 -32.77 0.22
C ALA A 436 3.30 -31.95 -1.01
N ASP A 437 2.36 -31.47 -1.81
CA ASP A 437 2.61 -30.58 -2.96
C ASP A 437 2.51 -29.09 -2.58
N GLY A 438 2.33 -28.78 -1.29
CA GLY A 438 2.14 -27.43 -0.77
C GLY A 438 0.78 -26.83 -1.10
N ILE A 439 -0.21 -27.66 -1.37
CA ILE A 439 -1.55 -27.26 -1.75
C ILE A 439 -2.46 -27.31 -0.53
N PHE A 440 -3.21 -26.24 -0.31
CA PHE A 440 -4.28 -26.20 0.68
C PHE A 440 -5.61 -25.84 0.03
N SER A 441 -6.70 -26.31 0.60
CA SER A 441 -8.05 -25.99 0.14
C SER A 441 -9.06 -26.10 1.26
N GLY A 442 -10.20 -25.47 1.07
CA GLY A 442 -11.30 -25.51 2.06
C GLY A 442 -12.53 -24.75 1.57
N SER A 443 -13.44 -24.54 2.47
CA SER A 443 -14.64 -23.76 2.21
C SER A 443 -15.22 -23.16 3.47
N PHE A 444 -15.95 -22.05 3.32
CA PHE A 444 -16.70 -21.42 4.42
C PHE A 444 -17.96 -20.74 3.88
N ALA A 445 -18.98 -20.63 4.74
CA ALA A 445 -20.16 -19.81 4.46
C ALA A 445 -19.84 -18.33 4.72
N ILE A 446 -20.24 -17.44 3.81
CA ILE A 446 -20.07 -16.00 4.05
C ILE A 446 -20.99 -15.59 5.21
N PRO A 447 -20.43 -14.93 6.25
CA PRO A 447 -21.23 -14.46 7.38
C PRO A 447 -22.29 -13.44 6.95
N ALA A 448 -23.44 -13.48 7.59
CA ALA A 448 -24.54 -12.55 7.27
C ALA A 448 -24.13 -11.08 7.42
N ALA A 449 -23.21 -10.77 8.33
CA ALA A 449 -22.67 -9.43 8.55
C ALA A 449 -21.77 -8.90 7.40
N ALA A 450 -21.30 -9.77 6.50
CA ALA A 450 -20.53 -9.38 5.33
C ALA A 450 -21.41 -8.80 4.21
N PHE A 451 -22.73 -8.95 4.30
CA PHE A 451 -23.68 -8.41 3.34
C PHE A 451 -24.20 -7.06 3.82
N SER A 452 -24.40 -6.13 2.87
CA SER A 452 -25.00 -4.84 3.18
C SER A 452 -26.45 -5.00 3.66
N THR A 453 -26.86 -4.13 4.57
CA THR A 453 -28.25 -4.05 5.06
C THR A 453 -29.17 -3.29 4.10
N ASP A 454 -28.62 -2.46 3.21
CA ASP A 454 -29.35 -1.71 2.20
C ASP A 454 -29.49 -2.46 0.85
N GLY A 455 -28.92 -3.67 0.78
CA GLY A 455 -28.98 -4.52 -0.41
C GLY A 455 -27.97 -4.20 -1.50
N THR A 456 -26.98 -3.35 -1.22
CA THR A 456 -25.85 -3.09 -2.12
C THR A 456 -24.81 -4.22 -2.06
N ASP A 457 -24.00 -4.33 -3.10
CA ASP A 457 -22.89 -5.26 -3.13
C ASP A 457 -21.75 -4.77 -2.25
N VAL A 458 -21.09 -5.70 -1.56
CA VAL A 458 -19.95 -5.38 -0.68
C VAL A 458 -18.72 -6.18 -1.10
N VAL A 459 -17.64 -5.47 -1.39
CA VAL A 459 -16.34 -6.09 -1.64
C VAL A 459 -15.78 -6.61 -0.32
N GLN A 460 -15.29 -7.83 -0.32
CA GLN A 460 -14.69 -8.51 0.81
C GLN A 460 -13.35 -9.10 0.40
N GLU A 461 -12.43 -9.21 1.34
CA GLU A 461 -11.13 -9.84 1.11
C GLU A 461 -11.00 -11.13 1.92
N VAL A 462 -10.55 -12.18 1.23
CA VAL A 462 -10.21 -13.47 1.82
C VAL A 462 -8.69 -13.58 1.84
N TYR A 463 -8.13 -13.57 3.01
CA TYR A 463 -6.70 -13.64 3.24
C TYR A 463 -6.23 -15.05 3.53
N ALA A 464 -5.00 -15.36 3.15
CA ALA A 464 -4.29 -16.56 3.58
C ALA A 464 -2.90 -16.17 4.12
N SER A 465 -2.55 -16.68 5.29
CA SER A 465 -1.26 -16.49 5.95
C SER A 465 -0.83 -17.77 6.67
N ILE A 466 0.40 -17.81 7.17
CA ILE A 466 0.86 -18.91 8.02
C ILE A 466 0.40 -18.65 9.45
N VAL A 467 -0.11 -19.68 10.12
CA VAL A 467 -0.54 -19.58 11.52
C VAL A 467 0.60 -19.10 12.41
N GLY A 468 0.36 -18.00 13.15
CA GLY A 468 1.35 -17.38 14.04
C GLY A 468 2.36 -16.48 13.34
N ALA A 469 2.27 -16.30 12.01
CA ALA A 469 3.02 -15.26 11.32
C ALA A 469 2.37 -13.88 11.51
N PRO A 470 3.17 -12.80 11.52
CA PRO A 470 2.62 -11.45 11.54
C PRO A 470 1.65 -11.22 10.38
N GLN A 471 0.54 -10.51 10.62
CA GLN A 471 -0.46 -10.16 9.59
C GLN A 471 0.13 -9.39 8.40
N ILE A 472 1.37 -8.97 8.48
CA ILE A 472 2.06 -8.12 7.52
C ILE A 472 2.93 -8.92 6.54
N TYR A 473 3.20 -10.22 6.79
CA TYR A 473 4.08 -11.03 5.93
C TYR A 473 3.95 -12.53 6.16
N PRO A 474 4.03 -13.33 5.11
CA PRO A 474 3.46 -13.13 3.78
C PRO A 474 1.99 -13.49 3.81
N PHE A 475 1.16 -12.63 3.29
CA PHE A 475 -0.24 -12.97 3.05
C PHE A 475 -0.54 -12.88 1.55
N SER A 476 -1.53 -13.64 1.12
CA SER A 476 -2.18 -13.49 -0.17
C SER A 476 -3.64 -13.26 0.07
N ASN A 477 -4.27 -12.47 -0.77
CA ASN A 477 -5.70 -12.23 -0.71
C ASN A 477 -6.38 -12.59 -2.03
N ALA A 478 -7.60 -13.08 -1.91
CA ALA A 478 -8.56 -13.19 -3.00
C ALA A 478 -9.70 -12.21 -2.71
N VAL A 479 -10.08 -11.44 -3.71
CA VAL A 479 -11.18 -10.49 -3.59
C VAL A 479 -12.48 -11.18 -3.98
N ILE A 480 -13.49 -11.08 -3.14
CA ILE A 480 -14.84 -11.58 -3.40
C ILE A 480 -15.87 -10.47 -3.20
N VAL A 481 -17.04 -10.64 -3.77
CA VAL A 481 -18.18 -9.73 -3.58
C VAL A 481 -19.33 -10.47 -2.90
N ALA A 482 -19.74 -9.96 -1.74
CA ALA A 482 -21.01 -10.34 -1.11
C ALA A 482 -22.14 -9.62 -1.83
N LEU A 483 -22.88 -10.36 -2.65
CA LEU A 483 -23.89 -9.81 -3.54
C LEU A 483 -25.18 -9.46 -2.81
N GLY A 484 -25.69 -8.27 -3.06
CA GLY A 484 -27.06 -7.91 -2.74
C GLY A 484 -28.09 -8.83 -3.43
N PRO A 485 -29.37 -8.66 -3.17
CA PRO A 485 -30.42 -9.45 -3.83
C PRO A 485 -30.57 -8.97 -5.28
N HIS A 486 -30.08 -9.77 -6.22
CA HIS A 486 -30.18 -9.48 -7.65
C HIS A 486 -31.10 -10.46 -8.36
N SER A 487 -31.94 -9.93 -9.22
CA SER A 487 -32.82 -10.69 -10.09
C SER A 487 -32.87 -10.03 -11.47
N PRO A 488 -31.82 -10.25 -12.32
CA PRO A 488 -31.70 -9.60 -13.62
C PRO A 488 -32.97 -9.79 -14.44
N ALA A 489 -33.48 -8.71 -15.01
CA ALA A 489 -34.70 -8.73 -15.81
C ALA A 489 -34.52 -9.38 -17.18
N ALA A 490 -33.25 -9.55 -17.60
CA ALA A 490 -32.93 -10.04 -18.93
C ALA A 490 -31.54 -10.72 -18.96
N LYS A 491 -31.21 -11.34 -20.07
CA LYS A 491 -29.90 -11.84 -20.43
C LYS A 491 -29.32 -10.95 -21.52
N LEU A 492 -28.08 -10.50 -21.30
CA LEU A 492 -27.31 -9.75 -22.30
C LEU A 492 -26.09 -10.55 -22.71
N ASN A 493 -25.64 -10.38 -23.93
CA ASN A 493 -24.39 -10.93 -24.44
C ASN A 493 -23.69 -9.88 -25.32
N VAL A 494 -22.39 -9.73 -25.13
CA VAL A 494 -21.52 -8.86 -25.95
C VAL A 494 -20.41 -9.73 -26.52
N SER A 495 -20.27 -9.69 -27.84
CA SER A 495 -19.16 -10.31 -28.54
C SER A 495 -18.47 -9.30 -29.45
N LEU A 496 -17.16 -9.48 -29.65
CA LEU A 496 -16.35 -8.63 -30.51
C LEU A 496 -15.88 -9.45 -31.72
N ASP A 497 -15.60 -8.75 -32.82
CA ASP A 497 -15.20 -9.39 -34.10
C ASP A 497 -13.75 -9.91 -34.10
N LYS A 498 -12.90 -9.46 -33.12
CA LYS A 498 -11.53 -9.92 -32.97
C LYS A 498 -11.20 -10.16 -31.47
N THR A 499 -10.12 -10.86 -31.20
CA THR A 499 -9.60 -11.13 -29.84
C THR A 499 -8.63 -10.05 -29.37
N ASP A 500 -7.97 -9.36 -30.27
CA ASP A 500 -7.08 -8.22 -30.06
C ASP A 500 -7.15 -7.25 -31.22
N TYR A 501 -6.70 -6.02 -31.00
CA TYR A 501 -6.76 -4.92 -31.96
C TYR A 501 -5.46 -4.13 -31.97
N VAL A 502 -5.22 -3.41 -33.06
CA VAL A 502 -4.23 -2.32 -33.09
C VAL A 502 -4.95 -0.96 -33.03
N SER A 503 -4.25 0.07 -32.60
CA SER A 503 -4.83 1.40 -32.34
C SER A 503 -5.58 2.04 -33.53
N ARG A 504 -5.28 1.64 -34.77
CA ARG A 504 -5.99 2.10 -35.99
C ARG A 504 -7.21 1.26 -36.38
N ASP A 505 -7.44 0.17 -35.67
CA ASP A 505 -8.61 -0.67 -35.96
C ASP A 505 -9.92 -0.02 -35.54
N THR A 506 -11.01 -0.54 -36.09
CA THR A 506 -12.36 -0.30 -35.56
C THR A 506 -12.81 -1.55 -34.84
N ILE A 507 -13.19 -1.42 -33.58
CA ILE A 507 -13.82 -2.49 -32.79
C ILE A 507 -15.28 -2.58 -33.22
N LYS A 508 -15.71 -3.79 -33.59
CA LYS A 508 -17.10 -4.08 -33.93
C LYS A 508 -17.71 -5.00 -32.88
N ALA A 509 -18.60 -4.44 -32.08
CA ALA A 509 -19.30 -5.16 -31.02
C ALA A 509 -20.69 -5.57 -31.48
N THR A 510 -21.02 -6.84 -31.29
CA THR A 510 -22.39 -7.37 -31.44
C THR A 510 -23.01 -7.51 -30.05
N ILE A 511 -24.11 -6.81 -29.83
CA ILE A 511 -24.87 -6.82 -28.58
C ILE A 511 -26.13 -7.64 -28.81
N ALA A 512 -26.42 -8.60 -27.96
CA ALA A 512 -27.66 -9.39 -28.01
C ALA A 512 -28.37 -9.34 -26.66
N GLY A 513 -29.68 -9.19 -26.69
CA GLY A 513 -30.51 -9.14 -25.48
C GLY A 513 -31.74 -10.03 -25.59
N ALA A 514 -32.04 -10.80 -24.57
CA ALA A 514 -33.21 -11.64 -24.44
C ALA A 514 -33.81 -11.56 -23.02
N THR A 515 -35.11 -11.76 -22.90
CA THR A 515 -35.77 -11.96 -21.61
C THR A 515 -35.28 -13.25 -20.95
N ASN A 516 -35.53 -13.45 -19.68
CA ASN A 516 -35.21 -14.71 -18.99
C ASN A 516 -35.90 -15.94 -19.60
N ALA A 517 -37.06 -15.75 -20.26
CA ALA A 517 -37.78 -16.79 -20.98
C ALA A 517 -37.24 -17.05 -22.40
N GLY A 518 -36.22 -16.31 -22.85
CA GLY A 518 -35.59 -16.47 -24.15
C GLY A 518 -36.21 -15.64 -25.28
N ALA A 519 -37.22 -14.82 -25.03
CA ALA A 519 -37.75 -13.92 -26.05
C ALA A 519 -36.80 -12.72 -26.27
N ALA A 520 -36.61 -12.28 -27.51
CA ALA A 520 -35.78 -11.13 -27.86
C ALA A 520 -36.20 -9.86 -27.14
N LEU A 521 -35.24 -9.05 -26.67
CA LEU A 521 -35.47 -7.67 -26.22
C LEU A 521 -35.69 -6.73 -27.41
N ALA A 522 -36.74 -7.01 -28.20
CA ALA A 522 -37.04 -6.31 -29.44
C ALA A 522 -37.27 -4.82 -29.20
N ASN A 523 -36.52 -3.99 -29.94
CA ASN A 523 -36.64 -2.52 -29.94
C ASN A 523 -36.37 -1.85 -28.57
N GLN A 524 -35.74 -2.55 -27.60
CA GLN A 524 -35.38 -1.99 -26.31
C GLN A 524 -34.06 -1.23 -26.41
N ASN A 525 -33.85 -0.27 -25.50
CA ASN A 525 -32.61 0.43 -25.36
C ASN A 525 -31.75 -0.26 -24.28
N VAL A 526 -30.48 -0.41 -24.57
CA VAL A 526 -29.44 -0.82 -23.62
C VAL A 526 -28.45 0.33 -23.41
N THR A 527 -27.88 0.43 -22.20
CA THR A 527 -26.86 1.44 -21.91
C THR A 527 -25.50 0.84 -22.18
N VAL A 528 -24.66 1.59 -22.86
CA VAL A 528 -23.27 1.19 -23.18
C VAL A 528 -22.31 2.13 -22.48
N THR A 529 -21.31 1.56 -21.80
CA THR A 529 -20.19 2.28 -21.21
C THR A 529 -18.89 1.68 -21.74
N ILE A 530 -17.96 2.54 -22.15
CA ILE A 530 -16.63 2.11 -22.61
C ILE A 530 -15.60 2.60 -21.60
N PHE A 531 -14.82 1.66 -21.09
CA PHE A 531 -13.71 1.93 -20.17
C PHE A 531 -12.38 1.73 -20.89
N SER A 532 -11.36 2.48 -20.47
CA SER A 532 -9.99 2.29 -20.92
C SER A 532 -9.03 2.40 -19.74
N ALA A 533 -8.09 1.46 -19.68
CA ALA A 533 -6.92 1.47 -18.80
C ALA A 533 -5.65 1.33 -19.62
N ASP A 534 -4.51 1.72 -19.07
CA ASP A 534 -3.23 1.36 -19.66
C ASP A 534 -3.03 -0.15 -19.55
N HIS A 535 -2.56 -0.79 -20.61
CA HIS A 535 -2.16 -2.19 -20.59
C HIS A 535 -0.63 -2.23 -20.37
N PRO A 536 -0.15 -2.56 -19.14
CA PRO A 536 1.28 -2.60 -18.90
C PRO A 536 1.90 -3.76 -19.68
N VAL A 537 2.86 -3.44 -20.50
CA VAL A 537 3.69 -4.39 -21.20
C VAL A 537 5.11 -4.35 -20.65
N ALA A 538 5.81 -5.45 -20.74
CA ALA A 538 7.20 -5.56 -20.31
C ALA A 538 7.96 -6.51 -21.27
N PRO A 539 9.28 -6.42 -21.36
CA PRO A 539 10.06 -7.35 -22.13
C PRO A 539 9.72 -8.81 -21.80
N LYS A 540 9.70 -9.67 -22.78
CA LYS A 540 9.27 -11.08 -22.62
C LYS A 540 9.95 -11.80 -21.46
N GLU A 541 11.20 -11.49 -21.17
CA GLU A 541 11.97 -12.09 -20.09
C GLU A 541 11.39 -11.80 -18.70
N VAL A 542 10.62 -10.70 -18.58
CA VAL A 542 10.03 -10.24 -17.33
C VAL A 542 8.49 -10.08 -17.40
N GLN A 543 7.89 -10.30 -18.56
CA GLN A 543 6.43 -10.13 -18.77
C GLN A 543 5.58 -10.96 -17.83
N GLN A 544 6.03 -12.13 -17.46
CA GLN A 544 5.36 -13.01 -16.50
C GLN A 544 5.18 -12.40 -15.11
N PHE A 545 5.88 -11.32 -14.82
CA PHE A 545 5.85 -10.62 -13.53
C PHE A 545 4.98 -9.36 -13.57
N THR A 546 4.40 -9.01 -14.72
CA THR A 546 3.46 -7.89 -14.80
C THR A 546 2.10 -8.31 -14.24
N ASN A 547 1.52 -7.43 -13.43
CA ASN A 547 0.15 -7.63 -12.96
C ASN A 547 -0.83 -7.15 -14.04
N PRO A 548 -1.97 -7.82 -14.22
CA PRO A 548 -3.02 -7.33 -15.10
C PRO A 548 -3.52 -5.95 -14.64
N THR A 549 -4.10 -5.20 -15.55
CA THR A 549 -4.66 -3.87 -15.26
C THR A 549 -6.12 -3.94 -14.82
N THR A 550 -6.53 -2.96 -14.04
CA THR A 550 -7.94 -2.74 -13.69
C THR A 550 -8.76 -2.30 -14.91
N TRP A 551 -10.09 -2.30 -14.82
CA TRP A 551 -10.99 -1.85 -15.88
C TRP A 551 -10.70 -0.45 -16.41
N GLY A 552 -10.08 0.40 -15.63
CA GLY A 552 -9.80 1.77 -16.00
C GLY A 552 -10.96 2.73 -15.75
N THR A 553 -10.93 3.85 -16.44
CA THR A 553 -11.92 4.91 -16.31
C THR A 553 -12.84 4.95 -17.53
N PRO A 554 -14.13 5.38 -17.38
CA PRO A 554 -14.99 5.63 -18.52
C PRO A 554 -14.36 6.67 -19.44
N VAL A 555 -14.31 6.37 -20.74
CA VAL A 555 -13.76 7.30 -21.74
C VAL A 555 -14.77 8.35 -22.19
N LYS A 556 -16.05 8.10 -21.97
CA LYS A 556 -17.17 9.03 -22.20
C LYS A 556 -18.36 8.66 -21.29
N ASP A 557 -19.31 9.57 -21.16
CA ASP A 557 -20.55 9.30 -20.44
C ASP A 557 -21.30 8.10 -21.05
N PRO A 558 -21.99 7.28 -20.23
CA PRO A 558 -22.82 6.19 -20.69
C PRO A 558 -23.88 6.65 -21.71
N PHE A 559 -24.10 5.86 -22.74
CA PHE A 559 -25.04 6.21 -23.83
C PHE A 559 -25.96 5.05 -24.20
N GLN A 560 -27.05 5.35 -24.92
CA GLN A 560 -28.05 4.35 -25.27
C GLN A 560 -27.81 3.79 -26.68
N VAL A 561 -27.95 2.45 -26.81
CA VAL A 561 -27.97 1.73 -28.07
C VAL A 561 -29.30 0.99 -28.15
N LYS A 562 -30.02 1.17 -29.28
CA LYS A 562 -31.30 0.52 -29.53
C LYS A 562 -31.10 -0.83 -30.19
N LEU A 563 -31.63 -1.88 -29.59
CA LEU A 563 -31.69 -3.21 -30.17
C LEU A 563 -32.77 -3.24 -31.30
N ASP A 564 -32.53 -4.06 -32.30
CA ASP A 564 -33.48 -4.27 -33.41
C ASP A 564 -34.68 -5.19 -33.01
N ALA A 565 -35.51 -5.54 -33.97
CA ALA A 565 -36.68 -6.39 -33.74
C ALA A 565 -36.30 -7.82 -33.30
N THR A 566 -35.06 -8.25 -33.54
CA THR A 566 -34.53 -9.55 -33.15
C THR A 566 -33.73 -9.51 -31.84
N GLY A 567 -33.68 -8.34 -31.20
CA GLY A 567 -32.97 -8.14 -29.95
C GLY A 567 -31.45 -7.95 -30.12
N HIS A 568 -30.98 -7.58 -31.31
CA HIS A 568 -29.56 -7.39 -31.61
C HIS A 568 -29.24 -5.93 -31.96
N ALA A 569 -27.98 -5.55 -31.74
CA ALA A 569 -27.41 -4.32 -32.28
C ALA A 569 -25.93 -4.54 -32.62
N ILE A 570 -25.43 -3.83 -33.61
CA ILE A 570 -24.01 -3.72 -33.90
C ILE A 570 -23.57 -2.31 -33.57
N TYR A 571 -22.55 -2.20 -32.76
CA TYR A 571 -21.93 -0.91 -32.41
C TYR A 571 -20.45 -0.94 -32.77
N SER A 572 -20.03 0.08 -33.54
CA SER A 572 -18.61 0.19 -33.98
C SER A 572 -18.01 1.48 -33.45
N PHE A 573 -16.74 1.39 -33.01
CA PHE A 573 -15.98 2.52 -32.47
C PHE A 573 -14.48 2.32 -32.72
N ASP A 574 -13.72 3.43 -32.67
CA ASP A 574 -12.29 3.37 -32.85
C ASP A 574 -11.63 2.60 -31.71
N ALA A 575 -10.68 1.72 -32.02
CA ALA A 575 -9.99 0.93 -30.99
C ALA A 575 -9.22 1.83 -30.00
N ASN A 576 -8.58 2.91 -30.48
CA ASN A 576 -7.92 3.88 -29.63
C ASN A 576 -8.92 4.88 -29.01
N VAL A 577 -9.88 4.39 -28.25
CA VAL A 577 -11.00 5.18 -27.71
C VAL A 577 -10.60 6.33 -26.78
N ALA A 578 -9.47 6.21 -26.09
CA ALA A 578 -8.97 7.21 -25.16
C ALA A 578 -7.88 8.12 -25.77
N GLY A 579 -7.55 7.92 -27.06
CA GLY A 579 -6.47 8.67 -27.73
C GLY A 579 -5.10 8.46 -27.09
N ARG A 580 -4.89 7.31 -26.43
CA ARG A 580 -3.66 7.02 -25.70
C ARG A 580 -2.53 6.63 -26.63
N ALA A 581 -1.33 6.97 -26.26
CA ALA A 581 -0.11 6.61 -26.94
C ALA A 581 0.59 5.37 -26.32
N ALA A 582 -0.13 4.62 -25.51
CA ALA A 582 0.29 3.37 -24.88
C ALA A 582 -0.71 2.26 -25.22
N ASP A 583 -0.31 1.02 -25.08
CA ASP A 583 -1.22 -0.11 -25.18
C ASP A 583 -2.34 0.02 -24.15
N GLN A 584 -3.54 -0.36 -24.52
CA GLN A 584 -4.75 -0.15 -23.76
C GLN A 584 -5.48 -1.46 -23.51
N GLN A 585 -6.06 -1.59 -22.34
CA GLN A 585 -7.16 -2.50 -22.10
C GLN A 585 -8.47 -1.73 -22.29
N VAL A 586 -9.30 -2.17 -23.22
CA VAL A 586 -10.61 -1.56 -23.51
C VAL A 586 -11.70 -2.53 -23.08
N THR A 587 -12.62 -2.06 -22.23
CA THR A 587 -13.77 -2.83 -21.77
C THR A 587 -15.06 -2.18 -22.26
N LEU A 588 -15.87 -2.93 -22.99
CA LEU A 588 -17.22 -2.56 -23.38
C LEU A 588 -18.21 -3.20 -22.40
N GLU A 589 -18.91 -2.39 -21.63
CA GLU A 589 -19.98 -2.82 -20.72
C GLU A 589 -21.33 -2.44 -21.32
N VAL A 590 -22.28 -3.37 -21.26
CA VAL A 590 -23.67 -3.16 -21.70
C VAL A 590 -24.60 -3.51 -20.55
N THR A 591 -25.53 -2.61 -20.23
CA THR A 591 -26.49 -2.79 -19.16
C THR A 591 -27.94 -2.60 -19.61
N TYR A 592 -28.88 -3.31 -18.97
CA TYR A 592 -30.32 -3.18 -19.18
C TYR A 592 -31.09 -3.25 -17.86
N GLY A 593 -32.00 -2.31 -17.62
CA GLY A 593 -32.69 -2.19 -16.35
C GLY A 593 -31.86 -1.41 -15.32
N THR A 594 -32.35 -1.38 -14.07
CA THR A 594 -31.72 -0.64 -12.97
C THR A 594 -31.85 -1.39 -11.64
N GLY A 595 -30.96 -1.11 -10.68
CA GLY A 595 -30.97 -1.70 -9.35
C GLY A 595 -30.91 -3.23 -9.38
N ALA A 596 -31.65 -3.90 -8.51
CA ALA A 596 -31.64 -5.36 -8.40
C ALA A 596 -32.10 -6.11 -9.66
N ALA A 597 -32.78 -5.44 -10.59
CA ALA A 597 -33.21 -6.03 -11.86
C ALA A 597 -32.22 -5.75 -13.02
N GLN A 598 -31.12 -5.09 -12.79
CA GLN A 598 -30.17 -4.75 -13.84
C GLN A 598 -29.49 -6.02 -14.38
N ALA A 599 -29.49 -6.15 -15.71
CA ALA A 599 -28.70 -7.14 -16.43
C ALA A 599 -27.43 -6.46 -16.98
N VAL A 600 -26.32 -7.18 -16.97
CA VAL A 600 -25.00 -6.68 -17.42
C VAL A 600 -24.30 -7.72 -18.27
N SER A 601 -23.59 -7.25 -19.27
CA SER A 601 -22.58 -8.04 -20.00
C SER A 601 -21.41 -7.15 -20.34
N ALA A 602 -20.20 -7.65 -20.19
CA ALA A 602 -19.00 -6.90 -20.55
C ALA A 602 -18.02 -7.78 -21.35
N LYS A 603 -17.22 -7.13 -22.19
CA LYS A 603 -16.13 -7.77 -22.93
C LYS A 603 -14.91 -6.85 -22.90
N THR A 604 -13.79 -7.43 -22.51
CA THR A 604 -12.49 -6.76 -22.45
C THR A 604 -11.58 -7.26 -23.55
N VAL A 605 -10.84 -6.36 -24.17
CA VAL A 605 -9.82 -6.66 -25.18
C VAL A 605 -8.60 -5.79 -24.98
N VAL A 606 -7.45 -6.26 -25.49
CA VAL A 606 -6.24 -5.45 -25.57
C VAL A 606 -6.20 -4.74 -26.93
N VAL A 607 -5.87 -3.46 -26.89
CA VAL A 607 -5.62 -2.62 -28.07
C VAL A 607 -4.16 -2.20 -28.04
N TYR A 608 -3.39 -2.78 -28.91
CA TYR A 608 -1.96 -2.50 -29.04
C TYR A 608 -1.71 -1.27 -29.90
N GLN A 609 -0.60 -0.59 -29.70
CA GLN A 609 -0.17 0.50 -30.59
C GLN A 609 0.21 -0.05 -31.99
N GLY A 610 0.95 -1.14 -32.04
CA GLY A 610 1.43 -1.78 -33.27
C GLY A 610 1.66 -3.28 -33.10
N ALA A 611 2.30 -3.90 -34.07
CA ALA A 611 2.76 -5.29 -34.01
C ALA A 611 4.05 -5.44 -33.20
N ASP A 612 4.78 -4.34 -33.06
CA ASP A 612 6.05 -4.26 -32.36
C ASP A 612 5.92 -3.39 -31.11
N GLU A 613 6.82 -3.60 -30.14
CA GLU A 613 6.85 -2.93 -28.84
C GLU A 613 8.25 -2.40 -28.54
N VAL A 614 8.33 -1.30 -27.78
CA VAL A 614 9.56 -0.74 -27.27
C VAL A 614 9.49 -0.56 -25.76
N PHE A 615 10.56 -0.91 -25.05
CA PHE A 615 10.69 -0.78 -23.62
C PHE A 615 11.88 0.08 -23.25
N LEU A 616 11.62 1.22 -22.64
CA LEU A 616 12.60 2.25 -22.31
C LEU A 616 13.03 2.10 -20.84
N LEU A 617 14.33 1.98 -20.61
CA LEU A 617 14.95 1.70 -19.32
C LEU A 617 16.00 2.78 -18.98
N PRO A 618 15.60 4.03 -18.64
CA PRO A 618 16.54 5.09 -18.33
C PRO A 618 17.42 4.72 -17.12
N SER A 619 18.70 5.11 -17.18
CA SER A 619 19.66 4.77 -16.14
C SER A 619 19.33 5.40 -14.78
N ARG A 620 18.59 6.51 -14.79
CA ARG A 620 18.09 7.24 -13.60
C ARG A 620 16.90 8.10 -13.98
N SER A 621 16.16 8.57 -12.99
CA SER A 621 14.99 9.43 -13.18
C SER A 621 15.29 10.93 -12.99
N ALA A 622 16.43 11.28 -12.39
CA ALA A 622 16.84 12.66 -12.16
C ALA A 622 18.27 12.93 -12.68
N TYR A 623 18.44 14.03 -13.40
CA TYR A 623 19.68 14.47 -14.04
C TYR A 623 19.95 15.94 -13.72
N ALA A 624 21.21 16.37 -13.74
CA ALA A 624 21.52 17.79 -13.76
C ALA A 624 21.42 18.38 -15.19
N VAL A 625 21.21 19.70 -15.28
CA VAL A 625 21.31 20.41 -16.57
C VAL A 625 22.69 20.12 -17.19
N GLY A 626 22.68 19.65 -18.42
CA GLY A 626 23.91 19.29 -19.15
C GLY A 626 24.38 17.85 -18.96
N ASP A 627 23.86 17.12 -17.99
CA ASP A 627 24.16 15.69 -17.86
C ASP A 627 23.75 14.93 -19.11
N GLN A 628 24.50 13.87 -19.40
CA GLN A 628 24.10 12.94 -20.44
C GLN A 628 22.97 12.05 -19.94
N VAL A 629 21.79 12.18 -20.55
CA VAL A 629 20.70 11.25 -20.40
C VAL A 629 21.07 9.96 -21.13
N VAL A 630 21.23 8.88 -20.38
CA VAL A 630 21.52 7.55 -20.92
C VAL A 630 20.30 6.67 -20.67
N ALA A 631 19.64 6.23 -21.73
CA ALA A 631 18.44 5.43 -21.64
C ALA A 631 18.51 4.23 -22.61
N PRO A 632 18.94 3.06 -22.12
CA PRO A 632 18.78 1.81 -22.85
C PRO A 632 17.31 1.54 -23.17
N PHE A 633 17.07 0.88 -24.28
CA PHE A 633 15.74 0.38 -24.64
C PHE A 633 15.87 -0.92 -25.43
N VAL A 634 14.78 -1.66 -25.47
CA VAL A 634 14.67 -2.88 -26.26
C VAL A 634 13.48 -2.80 -27.19
N VAL A 635 13.63 -3.36 -28.40
CA VAL A 635 12.53 -3.49 -29.37
C VAL A 635 12.31 -4.95 -29.66
N GLU A 636 11.06 -5.37 -29.56
CA GLU A 636 10.63 -6.75 -29.83
C GLU A 636 9.24 -6.80 -30.46
N THR A 637 8.92 -7.92 -31.10
CA THR A 637 7.54 -8.21 -31.52
C THR A 637 6.70 -8.53 -30.27
N ARG A 638 5.38 -8.46 -30.34
CA ARG A 638 4.47 -8.93 -29.29
C ARG A 638 4.70 -10.39 -28.86
N ALA A 639 5.29 -11.21 -29.74
CA ALA A 639 5.71 -12.58 -29.41
C ALA A 639 7.02 -12.62 -28.61
N GLY A 640 7.69 -11.47 -28.41
CA GLY A 640 8.96 -11.33 -27.71
C GLY A 640 10.17 -11.71 -28.55
N GLU A 641 10.06 -11.64 -29.87
CA GLU A 641 11.20 -11.80 -30.77
C GLU A 641 11.91 -10.45 -30.94
N ARG A 642 13.20 -10.39 -30.68
CA ARG A 642 14.01 -9.19 -30.79
C ARG A 642 14.05 -8.67 -32.22
N ILE A 643 13.95 -7.36 -32.41
CA ILE A 643 13.98 -6.71 -33.71
C ILE A 643 15.34 -6.03 -33.89
N PRO A 644 16.29 -6.67 -34.62
CA PRO A 644 17.60 -6.10 -34.88
C PRO A 644 17.50 -4.98 -35.89
N LYS A 645 18.40 -3.98 -35.77
CA LYS A 645 18.52 -2.85 -36.67
C LYS A 645 17.24 -2.06 -36.89
N ALA A 646 16.35 -2.04 -35.88
CA ALA A 646 15.14 -1.22 -35.92
C ALA A 646 15.49 0.27 -35.89
N PRO A 647 15.07 1.08 -36.90
CA PRO A 647 15.24 2.50 -36.84
C PRO A 647 14.25 3.15 -35.89
N MET A 648 14.76 3.80 -34.84
CA MET A 648 13.97 4.45 -33.83
C MET A 648 14.23 5.94 -33.80
N SER A 649 13.25 6.73 -33.41
CA SER A 649 13.43 8.16 -33.11
C SER A 649 13.19 8.39 -31.61
N TYR A 650 13.85 9.40 -31.06
CA TYR A 650 13.64 9.83 -29.69
C TYR A 650 13.40 11.34 -29.61
N GLU A 651 12.63 11.74 -28.59
CA GLU A 651 12.31 13.13 -28.28
C GLU A 651 12.42 13.34 -26.77
N LEU A 652 12.91 14.52 -26.37
CA LEU A 652 12.69 15.07 -25.03
C LEU A 652 11.63 16.14 -25.13
N ASP A 653 10.50 15.92 -24.46
CA ASP A 653 9.35 16.81 -24.48
C ASP A 653 9.26 17.57 -23.14
N ARG A 654 9.14 18.90 -23.22
CA ARG A 654 8.90 19.76 -22.07
C ARG A 654 7.44 20.21 -22.08
N THR A 655 6.72 19.99 -20.97
CA THR A 655 5.35 20.47 -20.81
C THR A 655 5.30 21.60 -19.80
N VAL A 656 4.85 22.76 -20.20
CA VAL A 656 4.65 23.94 -19.37
C VAL A 656 3.17 24.12 -19.09
N TYR A 657 2.79 24.25 -17.83
CA TYR A 657 1.42 24.50 -17.40
C TYR A 657 1.20 26.00 -17.15
N SER A 658 0.11 26.53 -17.69
CA SER A 658 -0.33 27.90 -17.44
C SER A 658 -1.82 27.89 -17.11
N GLY A 659 -2.14 27.92 -15.81
CA GLY A 659 -3.51 27.69 -15.34
C GLY A 659 -4.02 26.29 -15.72
N ASN A 660 -5.14 26.23 -16.43
CA ASN A 660 -5.75 24.96 -16.89
C ASN A 660 -5.27 24.52 -18.29
N THR A 661 -4.33 25.22 -18.90
CA THR A 661 -3.76 24.86 -20.20
C THR A 661 -2.35 24.35 -20.06
N SER A 662 -1.94 23.40 -20.91
CA SER A 662 -0.56 22.94 -21.01
C SER A 662 -0.08 23.07 -22.45
N THR A 663 1.19 23.39 -22.60
CA THR A 663 1.87 23.43 -23.90
C THR A 663 3.08 22.49 -23.83
N THR A 664 3.10 21.50 -24.72
CA THR A 664 4.22 20.56 -24.86
C THR A 664 5.07 20.96 -26.05
N THR A 665 6.38 21.03 -25.85
CA THR A 665 7.35 21.41 -26.87
C THR A 665 8.45 20.38 -26.90
N VAL A 666 8.79 19.87 -28.11
CA VAL A 666 9.98 19.03 -28.31
C VAL A 666 11.21 19.91 -28.16
N VAL A 667 12.06 19.59 -27.18
CA VAL A 667 13.29 20.39 -26.89
C VAL A 667 14.57 19.73 -27.40
N VAL A 668 14.55 18.41 -27.55
CA VAL A 668 15.63 17.62 -28.18
C VAL A 668 15.00 16.51 -29.00
N ALA A 669 15.53 16.20 -30.17
CA ALA A 669 15.10 15.07 -30.99
C ALA A 669 16.31 14.43 -31.69
N GLY A 670 16.23 13.14 -31.98
CA GLY A 670 17.27 12.41 -32.70
C GLY A 670 16.79 11.02 -33.15
N THR A 671 17.73 10.28 -33.73
CA THR A 671 17.47 8.90 -34.17
C THR A 671 18.51 7.95 -33.56
N VAL A 672 18.13 6.69 -33.41
CA VAL A 672 18.98 5.63 -32.89
C VAL A 672 18.53 4.30 -33.51
N THR A 673 19.46 3.38 -33.69
CA THR A 673 19.16 2.08 -34.29
C THR A 673 19.49 0.97 -33.28
N THR A 674 18.67 -0.05 -33.20
CA THR A 674 18.93 -1.21 -32.33
C THR A 674 20.10 -2.04 -32.88
N ASP A 675 20.84 -2.70 -32.01
CA ASP A 675 21.91 -3.64 -32.33
C ASP A 675 21.36 -4.99 -32.86
N ALA A 676 22.25 -5.96 -33.00
CA ALA A 676 21.89 -7.31 -33.47
C ALA A 676 20.95 -8.06 -32.50
N ASN A 677 20.85 -7.61 -31.23
CA ASN A 677 20.01 -8.19 -30.19
C ASN A 677 18.73 -7.38 -29.92
N GLY A 678 18.40 -6.43 -30.78
CA GLY A 678 17.22 -5.55 -30.58
C GLY A 678 17.42 -4.53 -29.47
N LEU A 679 18.66 -4.29 -29.00
CA LEU A 679 18.96 -3.32 -27.94
C LEU A 679 19.43 -2.01 -28.55
N GLY A 680 18.92 -0.90 -28.02
CA GLY A 680 19.38 0.45 -28.38
C GLY A 680 19.70 1.27 -27.15
N VAL A 681 20.42 2.37 -27.30
CA VAL A 681 20.68 3.30 -26.20
C VAL A 681 20.53 4.73 -26.71
N VAL A 682 19.57 5.45 -26.12
CA VAL A 682 19.51 6.91 -26.30
C VAL A 682 20.61 7.53 -25.45
N LYS A 683 21.44 8.37 -26.08
CA LYS A 683 22.44 9.21 -25.40
C LYS A 683 22.24 10.64 -25.87
N THR A 684 21.80 11.50 -24.99
CA THR A 684 21.52 12.90 -25.31
C THR A 684 21.72 13.77 -24.07
N SER A 685 21.72 15.08 -24.20
CA SER A 685 21.83 16.01 -23.09
C SER A 685 20.74 17.07 -23.20
N TYR A 686 20.25 17.52 -22.06
CA TYR A 686 19.29 18.61 -21.96
C TYR A 686 19.97 19.85 -21.36
N LEU A 687 19.97 20.95 -22.09
CA LEU A 687 20.60 22.22 -21.67
C LEU A 687 19.58 23.32 -21.33
N GLY A 688 18.30 22.95 -21.21
CA GLY A 688 17.22 23.89 -20.91
C GLY A 688 17.08 24.20 -19.43
N PRO A 689 16.04 24.95 -19.04
CA PRO A 689 15.77 25.27 -17.65
C PRO A 689 15.45 24.02 -16.82
N VAL A 690 15.63 24.16 -15.49
CA VAL A 690 15.21 23.15 -14.51
C VAL A 690 13.71 22.87 -14.67
N ASP A 691 13.35 21.62 -14.95
CA ASP A 691 11.96 21.23 -15.20
C ASP A 691 11.78 19.70 -15.20
N GLY A 692 10.53 19.26 -15.33
CA GLY A 692 10.20 17.90 -15.72
C GLY A 692 10.13 17.77 -17.24
N ILE A 693 10.77 16.76 -17.77
CA ILE A 693 10.74 16.41 -19.20
C ILE A 693 10.29 14.97 -19.39
N VAL A 694 9.72 14.68 -20.55
CA VAL A 694 9.35 13.32 -20.94
C VAL A 694 10.30 12.85 -22.03
N LEU A 695 11.05 11.79 -21.75
CA LEU A 695 11.79 11.07 -22.78
C LEU A 695 10.83 10.11 -23.48
N LYS A 696 10.75 10.21 -24.80
CA LYS A 696 9.94 9.37 -25.68
C LYS A 696 10.85 8.66 -26.67
N VAL A 697 10.65 7.37 -26.86
CA VAL A 697 11.26 6.59 -27.95
C VAL A 697 10.14 5.97 -28.76
N LYS A 698 10.18 6.13 -30.07
CA LYS A 698 9.14 5.67 -31.00
C LYS A 698 9.71 5.03 -32.27
N GLY A 699 8.99 4.06 -32.78
CA GLY A 699 9.24 3.36 -34.04
C GLY A 699 7.98 3.14 -34.83
N ASN A 700 8.10 2.59 -36.03
CA ASN A 700 6.98 2.14 -36.84
C ASN A 700 7.15 0.65 -37.17
N ASP A 701 6.07 -0.11 -37.04
CA ASP A 701 6.03 -1.50 -37.48
C ASP A 701 5.96 -1.62 -39.01
N ALA A 702 6.00 -2.84 -39.53
CA ALA A 702 5.94 -3.09 -40.97
C ALA A 702 4.63 -2.62 -41.65
N ALA A 703 3.55 -2.46 -40.89
CA ALA A 703 2.26 -1.94 -41.35
C ALA A 703 2.18 -0.40 -41.21
N GLY A 704 3.22 0.25 -40.71
CA GLY A 704 3.28 1.69 -40.50
C GLY A 704 2.53 2.17 -39.24
N ASN A 705 2.18 1.27 -38.29
CA ASN A 705 1.67 1.68 -36.99
C ASN A 705 2.82 2.17 -36.13
N THR A 706 2.60 3.27 -35.41
CA THR A 706 3.60 3.85 -34.50
C THR A 706 3.46 3.18 -33.14
N PHE A 707 4.55 2.64 -32.61
CA PHE A 707 4.68 2.16 -31.26
C PHE A 707 5.71 3.00 -30.49
N GLN A 708 5.49 3.20 -29.19
CA GLN A 708 6.35 4.05 -28.37
C GLN A 708 6.31 3.68 -26.90
N ASP A 709 7.37 4.08 -26.17
CA ASP A 709 7.38 4.13 -24.70
C ASP A 709 7.87 5.50 -24.25
N THR A 710 7.43 5.93 -23.07
CA THR A 710 7.73 7.23 -22.50
C THR A 710 8.13 7.11 -21.03
N LYS A 711 9.13 7.89 -20.62
CA LYS A 711 9.55 7.98 -19.21
C LYS A 711 9.70 9.44 -18.81
N TRP A 712 9.19 9.75 -17.63
CA TRP A 712 9.35 11.05 -17.02
C TRP A 712 10.76 11.18 -16.42
N LEU A 713 11.43 12.30 -16.70
CA LEU A 713 12.75 12.64 -16.15
C LEU A 713 12.67 14.01 -15.48
N THR A 714 13.35 14.15 -14.36
CA THR A 714 13.48 15.42 -13.63
C THR A 714 14.85 16.02 -13.89
N ILE A 715 14.89 17.32 -14.17
CA ILE A 715 16.13 18.05 -14.44
C ILE A 715 16.43 19.02 -13.28
N ALA A 716 17.54 18.80 -12.60
CA ALA A 716 18.08 19.65 -11.55
C ALA A 716 18.99 20.76 -12.12
N ALA A 717 19.16 21.87 -11.40
CA ALA A 717 20.08 22.92 -11.82
C ALA A 717 21.53 22.44 -11.89
N ASP A 718 21.94 21.66 -10.90
CA ASP A 718 23.27 21.05 -10.81
C ASP A 718 23.24 19.77 -9.96
N VAL A 719 24.38 19.09 -9.85
CA VAL A 719 24.48 17.83 -9.08
C VAL A 719 24.35 18.00 -7.57
N SER A 720 24.49 19.24 -7.06
CA SER A 720 24.38 19.58 -5.64
C SER A 720 22.95 20.02 -5.27
N GLY A 721 22.10 20.33 -6.26
CA GLY A 721 20.77 20.88 -6.06
C GLY A 721 19.73 19.85 -5.62
N LEU A 722 19.00 20.19 -4.57
CA LEU A 722 17.68 19.62 -4.32
C LEU A 722 16.70 20.23 -5.34
N VAL A 723 16.05 19.39 -6.09
CA VAL A 723 14.94 19.82 -6.96
C VAL A 723 13.65 19.52 -6.26
N THR A 724 12.92 20.57 -5.95
CA THR A 724 11.54 20.41 -5.47
C THR A 724 10.60 20.40 -6.68
N PHE A 725 10.15 19.22 -7.07
CA PHE A 725 9.13 19.09 -8.11
C PHE A 725 7.82 18.60 -7.50
N ASN A 726 6.73 19.37 -7.69
CA ASN A 726 5.46 19.13 -7.02
C ASN A 726 5.60 18.93 -5.50
N GLY A 727 6.54 19.67 -4.89
CA GLY A 727 6.83 19.62 -3.47
C GLY A 727 7.69 18.43 -3.02
N ILE A 728 8.16 17.54 -3.92
CA ILE A 728 9.06 16.45 -3.59
C ILE A 728 10.49 16.89 -3.88
N ASP A 729 11.34 16.86 -2.85
CA ASP A 729 12.75 17.13 -2.99
C ASP A 729 13.47 15.90 -3.57
N MET A 730 14.11 16.06 -4.72
CA MET A 730 14.90 15.01 -5.38
C MET A 730 16.33 15.46 -5.57
N LEU A 731 17.27 14.52 -5.39
CA LEU A 731 18.67 14.70 -5.74
C LEU A 731 18.95 14.04 -7.09
N VAL A 732 19.98 14.55 -7.77
CA VAL A 732 20.56 13.85 -8.93
C VAL A 732 21.11 12.52 -8.47
N GLN A 733 20.60 11.44 -9.01
CA GLN A 733 20.85 10.06 -8.60
C GLN A 733 22.08 9.46 -9.28
N LEU A 734 22.54 8.31 -8.76
CA LEU A 734 23.43 7.43 -9.51
C LEU A 734 22.69 6.91 -10.75
N GLY A 735 23.35 6.87 -11.89
CA GLY A 735 22.82 6.17 -13.06
C GLY A 735 23.28 4.73 -13.02
N VAL A 736 22.36 3.77 -13.18
CA VAL A 736 22.74 2.36 -13.27
C VAL A 736 22.18 1.76 -14.54
N THR A 737 23.04 1.19 -15.36
CA THR A 737 22.66 0.42 -16.55
C THR A 737 23.18 -0.99 -16.46
N GLN A 738 22.47 -1.93 -17.06
CA GLN A 738 22.79 -3.35 -17.09
C GLN A 738 23.01 -3.82 -18.53
N ASP A 739 23.84 -4.84 -18.71
CA ASP A 739 24.19 -5.39 -20.03
C ASP A 739 23.12 -6.35 -20.59
N LYS A 740 22.18 -6.80 -19.77
CA LYS A 740 21.07 -7.69 -20.16
C LYS A 740 19.78 -7.26 -19.48
N ILE A 741 18.63 -7.55 -20.07
CA ILE A 741 17.31 -7.30 -19.48
C ILE A 741 17.05 -8.21 -18.27
N ALA A 742 17.44 -9.47 -18.37
CA ALA A 742 17.36 -10.46 -17.29
C ALA A 742 18.56 -11.41 -17.37
N TYR A 743 18.94 -11.98 -16.26
CA TYR A 743 20.07 -12.90 -16.13
C TYR A 743 19.59 -14.31 -15.81
N LYS A 744 20.49 -15.27 -15.99
CA LYS A 744 20.31 -16.65 -15.49
C LYS A 744 21.24 -16.89 -14.32
N VAL A 745 20.89 -17.85 -13.48
CA VAL A 745 21.81 -18.35 -12.46
C VAL A 745 23.08 -18.86 -13.13
N GLY A 746 24.22 -18.38 -12.64
CA GLY A 746 25.55 -18.64 -13.23
C GLY A 746 26.06 -17.54 -14.17
N ASP A 747 25.23 -16.59 -14.59
CA ASP A 747 25.66 -15.42 -15.32
C ASP A 747 26.48 -14.46 -14.45
N THR A 748 27.21 -13.57 -15.08
CA THR A 748 27.74 -12.36 -14.46
C THR A 748 26.93 -11.16 -14.93
N ALA A 749 26.29 -10.45 -14.01
CA ALA A 749 25.64 -9.18 -14.30
C ALA A 749 26.71 -8.07 -14.36
N ASN A 750 26.91 -7.51 -15.56
CA ASN A 750 27.80 -6.39 -15.74
C ASN A 750 27.00 -5.10 -15.77
N LEU A 751 27.29 -4.25 -14.80
CA LEU A 751 26.60 -2.99 -14.60
C LEU A 751 27.58 -1.83 -14.82
N THR A 752 27.06 -0.74 -15.33
CA THR A 752 27.72 0.55 -15.32
C THR A 752 27.03 1.48 -14.35
N VAL A 753 27.76 1.92 -13.32
CA VAL A 753 27.27 2.88 -12.34
C VAL A 753 27.85 4.24 -12.67
N THR A 754 27.02 5.16 -13.18
CA THR A 754 27.42 6.54 -13.50
C THR A 754 27.18 7.43 -12.29
N ALA A 755 28.25 7.88 -11.65
CA ALA A 755 28.18 8.77 -10.50
C ALA A 755 28.26 10.25 -10.93
N PRO A 756 27.40 11.14 -10.43
CA PRO A 756 27.46 12.57 -10.78
C PRO A 756 28.66 13.29 -10.15
N ALA A 757 29.20 12.76 -9.05
CA ALA A 757 30.38 13.23 -8.36
C ALA A 757 31.16 12.05 -7.79
N ASN A 758 32.33 12.29 -7.18
CA ASN A 758 33.00 11.25 -6.39
C ASN A 758 32.14 10.94 -5.16
N GLU A 759 31.78 9.66 -4.97
CA GLU A 759 30.87 9.23 -3.89
C GLU A 759 31.41 7.98 -3.20
N ASN A 760 31.33 7.98 -1.90
CA ASN A 760 31.50 6.77 -1.10
C ASN A 760 30.13 6.20 -0.77
N VAL A 761 29.82 5.03 -1.30
CA VAL A 761 28.50 4.42 -1.15
C VAL A 761 28.61 3.02 -0.54
N VAL A 762 27.62 2.65 0.23
CA VAL A 762 27.43 1.26 0.64
C VAL A 762 26.49 0.61 -0.37
N MET A 763 26.98 -0.38 -1.05
CA MET A 763 26.18 -1.24 -1.91
C MET A 763 25.76 -2.47 -1.14
N SER A 764 24.49 -2.80 -1.13
CA SER A 764 23.97 -4.08 -0.64
C SER A 764 23.26 -4.85 -1.75
N LEU A 765 23.40 -6.18 -1.71
CA LEU A 765 22.60 -7.13 -2.50
C LEU A 765 21.52 -7.69 -1.62
N GLU A 766 20.27 -7.51 -2.02
CA GLU A 766 19.12 -7.79 -1.17
C GLU A 766 18.06 -8.62 -1.90
N ARG A 767 17.65 -9.69 -1.25
CA ARG A 767 16.49 -10.47 -1.64
C ARG A 767 15.90 -11.13 -0.39
N GLY A 768 14.78 -10.60 0.12
CA GLY A 768 14.25 -11.07 1.40
C GLY A 768 15.16 -10.77 2.60
N ARG A 769 16.46 -10.72 2.38
CA ARG A 769 17.48 -10.34 3.36
C ARG A 769 18.66 -9.67 2.68
N ILE A 770 19.60 -9.16 3.46
CA ILE A 770 20.88 -8.62 2.97
C ILE A 770 21.83 -9.79 2.71
N HIS A 771 22.04 -10.18 1.45
CA HIS A 771 22.96 -11.27 1.11
C HIS A 771 24.42 -10.86 1.30
N SER A 772 24.75 -9.65 0.85
CA SER A 772 26.07 -9.07 1.02
C SER A 772 26.03 -7.56 0.98
N TYR A 773 27.04 -6.92 1.54
CA TYR A 773 27.23 -5.49 1.44
C TYR A 773 28.70 -5.15 1.33
N ARG A 774 29.02 -4.01 0.73
CA ARG A 774 30.41 -3.50 0.64
C ARG A 774 30.42 -2.01 0.36
N TRP A 775 31.51 -1.35 0.78
CA TRP A 775 31.84 0.00 0.37
C TRP A 775 32.33 0.03 -1.08
N LEU A 776 31.89 1.05 -1.80
CA LEU A 776 32.36 1.40 -3.13
C LEU A 776 32.76 2.88 -3.13
N ALA A 777 34.01 3.16 -3.51
CA ALA A 777 34.46 4.51 -3.83
C ALA A 777 34.22 4.75 -5.32
N LEU A 778 33.12 5.37 -5.66
CA LEU A 778 32.76 5.71 -7.03
C LEU A 778 33.46 7.00 -7.45
N LYS A 779 34.00 7.04 -8.65
CA LYS A 779 34.50 8.25 -9.27
C LYS A 779 33.40 8.91 -10.08
N ALA A 780 33.44 10.23 -10.22
CA ALA A 780 32.55 10.94 -11.13
C ALA A 780 32.63 10.34 -12.54
N GLY A 781 31.49 10.07 -13.16
CA GLY A 781 31.38 9.35 -14.43
C GLY A 781 31.16 7.84 -14.24
N ASP A 782 31.50 7.06 -15.24
CA ASP A 782 31.18 5.64 -15.34
C ASP A 782 32.11 4.75 -14.50
N ASN A 783 31.54 3.88 -13.70
CA ASN A 783 32.20 2.89 -12.86
C ASN A 783 31.67 1.50 -13.22
N ALA A 784 32.55 0.55 -13.52
CA ALA A 784 32.16 -0.82 -13.83
C ALA A 784 31.93 -1.61 -12.54
N LEU A 785 30.83 -2.37 -12.50
CA LEU A 785 30.48 -3.24 -11.41
C LEU A 785 30.03 -4.59 -11.96
N SER A 786 30.62 -5.68 -11.47
CA SER A 786 30.24 -7.04 -11.85
C SER A 786 29.74 -7.82 -10.65
N ILE A 787 28.63 -8.56 -10.82
CA ILE A 787 27.96 -9.35 -9.79
C ILE A 787 27.72 -10.75 -10.35
N ASN A 788 28.22 -11.77 -9.67
CA ASN A 788 27.89 -13.15 -10.03
C ASN A 788 26.48 -13.49 -9.57
N VAL A 789 25.65 -13.96 -10.49
CA VAL A 789 24.26 -14.35 -10.21
C VAL A 789 24.26 -15.77 -9.66
N THR A 790 24.14 -15.87 -8.33
CA THR A 790 24.12 -17.13 -7.59
C THR A 790 22.68 -17.65 -7.41
N PRO A 791 22.46 -18.96 -7.13
CA PRO A 791 21.13 -19.52 -6.97
C PRO A 791 20.28 -18.86 -5.87
N ASP A 792 20.93 -18.36 -4.82
CA ASP A 792 20.30 -17.69 -3.68
C ASP A 792 19.77 -16.28 -4.04
N LEU A 793 20.16 -15.72 -5.17
CA LEU A 793 19.62 -14.47 -5.70
C LEU A 793 18.37 -14.66 -6.57
N ALA A 794 18.01 -15.90 -6.95
CA ALA A 794 16.80 -16.14 -7.72
C ALA A 794 15.53 -16.06 -6.82
N PRO A 795 14.40 -15.57 -7.33
CA PRO A 795 14.00 -15.26 -8.73
C PRO A 795 14.40 -13.87 -9.22
N GLY A 796 15.14 -13.11 -8.47
CA GLY A 796 15.62 -11.76 -8.73
C GLY A 796 16.09 -11.12 -7.44
N PHE A 797 16.89 -10.10 -7.52
CA PHE A 797 17.44 -9.40 -6.36
C PHE A 797 17.48 -7.88 -6.62
N SER A 798 17.62 -7.13 -5.56
CA SER A 798 17.83 -5.69 -5.63
C SER A 798 19.26 -5.35 -5.25
N ILE A 799 19.84 -4.40 -5.96
CA ILE A 799 21.06 -3.73 -5.58
C ILE A 799 20.64 -2.40 -4.98
N ILE A 800 21.02 -2.17 -3.73
CA ILE A 800 20.73 -0.91 -3.04
C ILE A 800 22.03 -0.16 -2.82
N PHE A 801 22.07 1.10 -3.26
CA PHE A 801 23.14 2.05 -2.97
C PHE A 801 22.67 3.01 -1.89
N SER A 802 23.39 3.05 -0.78
CA SER A 802 23.05 3.89 0.37
C SER A 802 24.23 4.80 0.69
N TYR A 803 24.00 6.11 0.78
CA TYR A 803 25.05 7.10 1.02
C TYR A 803 24.47 8.41 1.55
N PHE A 804 25.36 9.31 1.97
CA PHE A 804 25.00 10.67 2.36
C PHE A 804 25.51 11.67 1.34
N ARG A 805 24.67 12.60 0.95
CA ARG A 805 25.05 13.72 0.07
C ARG A 805 24.30 14.98 0.49
N ASN A 806 25.04 16.10 0.62
CA ASN A 806 24.48 17.43 0.91
C ASN A 806 23.56 17.46 2.14
N GLY A 807 23.93 16.78 3.21
CA GLY A 807 23.15 16.73 4.44
C GLY A 807 21.89 15.88 4.36
N ALA A 808 21.78 14.99 3.35
CA ALA A 808 20.67 14.10 3.18
C ALA A 808 21.12 12.63 3.04
N TYR A 809 20.29 11.71 3.45
CA TYR A 809 20.45 10.29 3.17
C TYR A 809 19.83 9.94 1.82
N VAL A 810 20.57 9.25 0.98
CA VAL A 810 20.12 8.76 -0.31
C VAL A 810 20.13 7.25 -0.33
N SER A 811 19.03 6.66 -0.72
CA SER A 811 18.90 5.21 -0.92
C SER A 811 18.27 4.95 -2.29
N GLU A 812 19.04 4.34 -3.16
CA GLU A 812 18.65 4.04 -4.54
C GLU A 812 18.72 2.55 -4.78
N GLY A 813 17.72 2.00 -5.46
CA GLY A 813 17.65 0.58 -5.73
C GLY A 813 17.45 0.26 -7.20
N LEU A 814 18.14 -0.76 -7.67
CA LEU A 814 17.93 -1.38 -8.97
C LEU A 814 17.52 -2.83 -8.78
N ALA A 815 16.36 -3.21 -9.30
CA ALA A 815 15.96 -4.60 -9.36
C ALA A 815 16.65 -5.30 -10.54
N ILE A 816 17.29 -6.42 -10.26
CA ILE A 816 17.93 -7.27 -11.25
C ILE A 816 17.07 -8.52 -11.46
N PRO A 817 16.32 -8.62 -12.54
CA PRO A 817 15.50 -9.78 -12.81
C PRO A 817 16.35 -11.00 -13.21
N ILE A 818 15.94 -12.15 -12.67
CA ILE A 818 16.51 -13.43 -13.09
C ILE A 818 15.42 -14.18 -13.88
N ASN A 819 15.77 -14.69 -15.04
CA ASN A 819 14.86 -15.45 -15.88
C ASN A 819 14.53 -16.80 -15.21
N ASN A 820 13.28 -16.93 -14.79
CA ASN A 820 12.76 -18.13 -14.12
C ASN A 820 11.79 -18.92 -15.01
N SER A 821 11.82 -18.73 -16.33
CA SER A 821 10.92 -19.44 -17.24
C SER A 821 10.97 -20.95 -17.10
N GLU A 822 12.10 -21.52 -16.67
CA GLU A 822 12.25 -22.94 -16.37
C GLU A 822 11.41 -23.42 -15.18
N ARG A 823 10.96 -22.49 -14.31
CA ARG A 823 10.08 -22.81 -13.17
C ARG A 823 8.61 -22.62 -13.49
N LEU A 824 8.30 -22.07 -14.65
CA LEU A 824 6.93 -21.91 -15.12
C LEU A 824 6.50 -23.13 -15.93
N LEU A 825 5.32 -23.64 -15.61
CA LEU A 825 4.65 -24.68 -16.36
C LEU A 825 3.85 -24.03 -17.50
N LYS A 826 3.93 -24.63 -18.68
CA LYS A 826 3.03 -24.31 -19.76
C LYS A 826 1.77 -25.15 -19.59
N VAL A 827 0.67 -24.48 -19.24
CA VAL A 827 -0.64 -25.13 -19.12
C VAL A 827 -1.44 -24.77 -20.38
N THR A 828 -1.99 -25.78 -21.05
CA THR A 828 -2.88 -25.60 -22.20
C THR A 828 -4.17 -26.35 -21.95
N VAL A 829 -5.28 -25.79 -22.42
CA VAL A 829 -6.61 -26.37 -22.31
C VAL A 829 -7.20 -26.49 -23.72
N ALA A 830 -7.54 -27.72 -24.12
CA ALA A 830 -8.22 -27.98 -25.39
C ALA A 830 -9.64 -28.43 -25.10
N ALA A 831 -10.60 -27.82 -25.76
CA ALA A 831 -12.01 -28.22 -25.71
C ALA A 831 -12.31 -29.24 -26.80
N ASP A 832 -13.25 -30.14 -26.55
CA ASP A 832 -13.71 -31.17 -27.51
C ASP A 832 -14.52 -30.55 -28.67
N LYS A 833 -15.03 -29.32 -28.48
CA LYS A 833 -15.82 -28.58 -29.50
C LYS A 833 -15.50 -27.08 -29.43
N THR A 834 -15.79 -26.39 -30.52
CA THR A 834 -15.63 -24.94 -30.63
C THR A 834 -16.83 -24.14 -30.09
N SER A 835 -18.00 -24.77 -30.00
CA SER A 835 -19.22 -24.18 -29.43
C SER A 835 -20.11 -25.27 -28.82
N TYR A 836 -20.95 -24.89 -27.89
CA TYR A 836 -21.79 -25.76 -27.10
C TYR A 836 -23.22 -25.26 -27.05
N THR A 837 -24.16 -26.17 -26.78
CA THR A 837 -25.56 -25.82 -26.50
C THR A 837 -25.78 -25.79 -24.97
N SER A 838 -26.73 -24.97 -24.53
CA SER A 838 -27.15 -24.93 -23.13
C SER A 838 -27.52 -26.30 -22.58
N GLY A 839 -27.06 -26.61 -21.38
CA GLY A 839 -27.27 -27.92 -20.73
C GLY A 839 -26.33 -29.03 -21.20
N SER A 840 -25.44 -28.79 -22.16
CA SER A 840 -24.41 -29.76 -22.56
C SER A 840 -23.23 -29.77 -21.55
N THR A 841 -22.36 -30.75 -21.68
CA THR A 841 -21.12 -30.84 -20.91
C THR A 841 -19.93 -30.74 -21.85
N ALA A 842 -19.02 -29.81 -21.60
CA ALA A 842 -17.76 -29.73 -22.32
C ALA A 842 -16.77 -30.75 -21.75
N GLN A 843 -16.09 -31.47 -22.64
CA GLN A 843 -14.95 -32.34 -22.26
C GLN A 843 -13.67 -31.57 -22.61
N LEU A 844 -12.87 -31.28 -21.59
CA LEU A 844 -11.67 -30.49 -21.73
C LEU A 844 -10.45 -31.35 -21.42
N THR A 845 -9.43 -31.25 -22.26
CA THR A 845 -8.12 -31.84 -21.99
C THR A 845 -7.16 -30.73 -21.54
N VAL A 846 -6.71 -30.82 -20.31
CA VAL A 846 -5.65 -29.98 -19.79
C VAL A 846 -4.32 -30.69 -20.01
N THR A 847 -3.35 -30.02 -20.64
CA THR A 847 -1.99 -30.55 -20.81
C THR A 847 -1.00 -29.62 -20.11
N VAL A 848 -0.14 -30.23 -19.28
CA VAL A 848 0.91 -29.52 -18.54
C VAL A 848 2.28 -29.99 -19.01
N THR A 849 3.11 -29.03 -19.42
CA THR A 849 4.50 -29.29 -19.82
C THR A 849 5.43 -28.35 -19.11
N ASP A 850 6.70 -28.70 -19.01
CA ASP A 850 7.77 -27.79 -18.61
C ASP A 850 8.11 -26.77 -19.72
N SER A 851 9.06 -25.88 -19.45
CA SER A 851 9.54 -24.88 -20.42
C SER A 851 10.16 -25.48 -21.70
N SER A 852 10.62 -26.73 -21.66
CA SER A 852 11.15 -27.47 -22.82
C SER A 852 10.07 -28.18 -23.65
N GLY A 853 8.81 -28.18 -23.17
CA GLY A 853 7.68 -28.88 -23.78
C GLY A 853 7.54 -30.34 -23.35
N LYS A 854 8.32 -30.82 -22.38
CA LYS A 854 8.22 -32.16 -21.83
C LYS A 854 7.00 -32.29 -20.91
N PRO A 855 6.17 -33.35 -21.01
CA PRO A 855 5.07 -33.59 -20.09
C PRO A 855 5.50 -33.66 -18.64
N VAL A 856 4.70 -33.09 -17.74
CA VAL A 856 5.00 -33.01 -16.29
C VAL A 856 3.80 -33.51 -15.48
N ALA A 857 4.08 -34.37 -14.49
CA ALA A 857 3.11 -34.68 -13.45
C ALA A 857 2.86 -33.43 -12.58
N ALA A 858 1.65 -32.95 -12.57
CA ALA A 858 1.24 -31.76 -11.81
C ALA A 858 -0.10 -32.03 -11.12
N THR A 859 -0.33 -31.28 -10.04
CA THR A 859 -1.63 -31.22 -9.38
C THR A 859 -2.36 -29.96 -9.82
N LEU A 860 -3.59 -30.13 -10.32
CA LEU A 860 -4.42 -29.06 -10.85
C LEU A 860 -5.45 -28.56 -9.85
N PHE A 861 -5.72 -27.26 -9.95
CA PHE A 861 -6.95 -26.62 -9.46
C PHE A 861 -7.69 -26.10 -10.68
N ALA A 862 -8.98 -26.31 -10.75
CA ALA A 862 -9.77 -25.77 -11.83
C ALA A 862 -11.10 -25.25 -11.30
N GLY A 863 -11.41 -24.02 -11.68
CA GLY A 863 -12.69 -23.36 -11.46
C GLY A 863 -13.32 -22.97 -12.77
N ALA A 864 -14.60 -23.31 -12.97
CA ALA A 864 -15.37 -22.82 -14.11
C ALA A 864 -16.60 -22.07 -13.61
N TYR A 865 -16.81 -20.87 -14.10
CA TYR A 865 -17.87 -19.97 -13.68
C TYR A 865 -18.38 -19.12 -14.87
N ASP A 866 -19.54 -18.51 -14.71
CA ASP A 866 -20.07 -17.61 -15.72
C ASP A 866 -19.09 -16.44 -15.96
N ALA A 867 -18.68 -16.25 -17.21
CA ALA A 867 -17.68 -15.23 -17.58
C ALA A 867 -18.14 -13.79 -17.25
N VAL A 868 -19.45 -13.55 -17.11
CA VAL A 868 -19.97 -12.28 -16.60
C VAL A 868 -19.42 -11.95 -15.23
N MET A 869 -19.10 -12.97 -14.39
CA MET A 869 -18.49 -12.75 -13.08
C MET A 869 -17.06 -12.22 -13.15
N SER A 870 -16.34 -12.44 -14.26
CA SER A 870 -15.03 -11.82 -14.47
C SER A 870 -15.13 -10.32 -14.85
N SER A 871 -16.33 -9.83 -15.14
CA SER A 871 -16.58 -8.42 -15.40
C SER A 871 -16.68 -7.56 -14.13
N TYR A 872 -16.59 -8.16 -12.95
CA TYR A 872 -16.47 -7.35 -11.74
C TYR A 872 -15.17 -6.58 -11.74
N LYS A 873 -15.26 -5.30 -11.39
CA LYS A 873 -14.10 -4.39 -11.19
C LYS A 873 -13.31 -4.77 -9.94
N LEU A 874 -13.08 -6.04 -9.74
CA LEU A 874 -12.28 -6.54 -8.63
C LEU A 874 -10.82 -6.25 -8.90
N VAL A 875 -10.09 -5.98 -7.85
CA VAL A 875 -8.63 -5.84 -7.93
C VAL A 875 -8.08 -7.11 -8.55
N ASP A 876 -7.36 -6.97 -9.66
CA ASP A 876 -6.80 -8.10 -10.39
C ASP A 876 -5.89 -8.90 -9.47
N GLN A 877 -6.18 -10.19 -9.34
CA GLN A 877 -5.27 -11.08 -8.63
C GLN A 877 -3.98 -11.25 -9.43
N PRO A 878 -2.81 -11.15 -8.78
CA PRO A 878 -1.56 -11.48 -9.43
C PRO A 878 -1.60 -12.91 -9.96
N SER A 879 -0.92 -13.17 -11.08
CA SER A 879 -0.78 -14.54 -11.57
C SER A 879 -0.03 -15.39 -10.54
N ILE A 880 -0.26 -16.69 -10.53
CA ILE A 880 0.47 -17.61 -9.63
C ILE A 880 1.98 -17.52 -9.87
N GLY A 881 2.41 -17.33 -11.13
CA GLY A 881 3.80 -17.12 -11.48
C GLY A 881 4.36 -15.82 -10.90
N SER A 882 3.62 -14.70 -10.99
CA SER A 882 4.05 -13.44 -10.43
C SER A 882 4.14 -13.48 -8.90
N THR A 883 3.24 -14.17 -8.24
CA THR A 883 3.29 -14.33 -6.78
C THR A 883 4.59 -15.00 -6.30
N PHE A 884 5.05 -16.03 -7.00
CA PHE A 884 6.23 -16.78 -6.56
C PHE A 884 7.54 -16.29 -7.18
N PHE A 885 7.52 -15.69 -8.37
CA PHE A 885 8.72 -15.39 -9.13
C PHE A 885 8.91 -13.91 -9.47
N THR A 886 8.17 -13.01 -8.83
CA THR A 886 8.42 -11.57 -9.00
C THR A 886 9.78 -11.19 -8.40
N PRO A 887 10.65 -10.50 -9.15
CA PRO A 887 11.88 -9.95 -8.62
C PRO A 887 11.61 -8.93 -7.51
N GLY A 888 12.49 -8.83 -6.53
CA GLY A 888 12.47 -7.75 -5.56
C GLY A 888 11.54 -7.94 -4.36
N LEU A 889 11.26 -9.17 -3.95
CA LEU A 889 10.66 -9.44 -2.64
C LEU A 889 11.54 -8.88 -1.54
N ARG A 890 10.97 -7.97 -0.76
CA ARG A 890 11.62 -7.25 0.32
C ARG A 890 11.59 -7.96 1.62
N ALA A 891 12.62 -7.75 2.40
CA ALA A 891 12.55 -7.82 3.84
C ALA A 891 13.63 -6.95 4.50
N THR A 892 14.06 -5.88 3.86
CA THR A 892 15.06 -4.99 4.46
C THR A 892 14.51 -3.61 4.67
N ASN A 893 14.77 -3.03 5.83
CA ASN A 893 14.42 -1.66 6.17
C ASN A 893 15.67 -0.81 6.27
N GLY A 894 15.57 0.43 5.86
CA GLY A 894 16.61 1.43 6.04
C GLY A 894 16.19 2.48 7.06
N SER A 895 17.03 2.74 8.03
CA SER A 895 16.91 3.87 8.97
C SER A 895 18.16 4.73 8.87
N SER A 896 18.03 6.03 9.02
CA SER A 896 19.13 6.97 8.85
C SER A 896 19.04 8.10 9.88
N SER A 897 20.19 8.61 10.28
CA SER A 897 20.28 9.81 11.10
C SER A 897 19.89 11.09 10.35
N LEU A 898 19.94 11.11 9.04
CA LEU A 898 19.51 12.26 8.22
C LEU A 898 18.18 11.95 7.54
N VAL A 899 17.42 12.99 7.21
CA VAL A 899 16.18 12.84 6.45
C VAL A 899 16.52 12.17 5.12
N GLY A 900 15.87 11.03 4.86
CA GLY A 900 16.03 10.32 3.60
C GLY A 900 15.39 11.12 2.49
N ILE A 901 16.17 11.50 1.50
CA ILE A 901 15.70 11.91 0.18
C ILE A 901 15.80 10.66 -0.68
N GLY A 902 14.76 9.91 -0.74
CA GLY A 902 14.65 8.77 -1.64
C GLY A 902 13.72 9.12 -2.78
N ASN A 903 13.86 8.41 -3.89
CA ASN A 903 12.73 8.16 -4.76
C ASN A 903 11.71 7.36 -3.92
N TYR A 904 11.02 8.06 -3.05
CA TYR A 904 9.69 7.62 -2.72
C TYR A 904 8.94 7.70 -4.06
N GLY A 905 8.96 6.63 -4.83
CA GLY A 905 7.84 6.32 -5.67
C GLY A 905 6.65 6.40 -4.74
N GLY A 906 6.29 7.64 -4.42
CA GLY A 906 5.11 7.94 -3.66
C GLY A 906 4.00 7.33 -4.48
N ARG A 907 3.53 6.17 -4.07
CA ARG A 907 2.13 5.98 -4.14
C ARG A 907 1.57 7.11 -3.27
N CYS A 908 1.39 8.28 -3.87
CA CYS A 908 0.21 9.03 -3.59
C CYS A 908 -0.90 8.02 -3.89
N GLY A 909 -1.25 7.20 -2.90
CA GLY A 909 -2.51 6.56 -2.84
C GLY A 909 -3.50 7.70 -2.81
N GLY A 910 -3.78 8.26 -3.97
CA GLY A 910 -5.07 8.77 -4.23
C GLY A 910 -5.97 7.57 -4.04
N GLY A 911 -6.46 7.38 -2.83
CA GLY A 911 -7.68 6.68 -2.58
C GLY A 911 -8.77 7.49 -3.29
N GLY A 912 -8.79 7.42 -4.61
CA GLY A 912 -9.99 7.59 -5.36
C GLY A 912 -10.84 6.39 -5.02
N GLY A 913 -11.55 6.45 -3.89
CA GLY A 913 -12.80 5.76 -3.73
C GLY A 913 -13.72 6.35 -4.79
N GLY A 914 -13.53 5.96 -6.04
CA GLY A 914 -14.59 6.05 -7.02
C GLY A 914 -15.67 5.15 -6.47
N ASP A 915 -16.88 5.69 -6.34
CA ASP A 915 -18.08 4.90 -6.13
C ASP A 915 -18.03 3.73 -7.12
N GLN A 916 -17.57 2.59 -6.61
CA GLN A 916 -17.62 1.35 -7.36
C GLN A 916 -19.06 0.92 -7.28
N THR A 917 -19.87 1.39 -8.21
CA THR A 917 -21.13 0.75 -8.48
C THR A 917 -20.79 -0.64 -9.03
N ALA A 918 -20.66 -1.59 -8.12
CA ALA A 918 -20.59 -2.98 -8.49
C ALA A 918 -21.89 -3.34 -9.17
N VAL A 919 -21.80 -3.76 -10.41
CA VAL A 919 -22.97 -4.22 -11.14
C VAL A 919 -23.00 -5.74 -11.07
N THR A 920 -24.10 -6.28 -10.68
CA THR A 920 -24.25 -7.60 -10.10
C THR A 920 -24.88 -8.60 -11.03
N VAL A 921 -24.28 -9.78 -11.17
CA VAL A 921 -24.94 -10.96 -11.72
C VAL A 921 -24.63 -12.15 -10.79
N ALA A 922 -25.67 -12.78 -10.25
CA ALA A 922 -25.55 -14.03 -9.53
C ALA A 922 -25.17 -15.15 -10.54
N GLY A 923 -23.90 -15.46 -10.65
CA GLY A 923 -23.38 -16.57 -11.43
C GLY A 923 -23.15 -17.79 -10.51
N LYS A 924 -23.35 -18.98 -11.03
CA LYS A 924 -23.02 -20.24 -10.34
C LYS A 924 -21.67 -20.73 -10.78
N SER A 925 -20.89 -21.30 -9.87
CA SER A 925 -19.73 -22.10 -10.21
C SER A 925 -20.21 -23.36 -10.93
N ALA A 926 -19.76 -23.57 -12.18
CA ALA A 926 -20.08 -24.75 -12.96
C ALA A 926 -19.18 -25.93 -12.58
N LEU A 927 -17.95 -25.65 -12.17
CA LEU A 927 -16.96 -26.63 -11.72
C LEU A 927 -16.06 -26.01 -10.66
N TRP A 928 -15.73 -26.79 -9.66
CA TRP A 928 -14.59 -26.54 -8.78
C TRP A 928 -13.93 -27.85 -8.43
N THR A 929 -12.65 -27.97 -8.72
CA THR A 929 -11.82 -29.09 -8.28
C THR A 929 -10.47 -28.58 -7.76
N ALA A 930 -9.99 -29.19 -6.69
CA ALA A 930 -8.68 -28.94 -6.12
C ALA A 930 -8.02 -30.31 -5.91
N GLY A 931 -6.80 -30.46 -6.43
CA GLY A 931 -6.02 -31.69 -6.24
C GLY A 931 -6.21 -32.74 -7.35
N LEU A 932 -6.64 -32.37 -8.57
CA LEU A 932 -6.70 -33.27 -9.70
C LEU A 932 -5.29 -33.53 -10.27
N PRO A 933 -4.75 -34.76 -10.25
CA PRO A 933 -3.44 -35.04 -10.81
C PRO A 933 -3.48 -35.15 -12.35
N THR A 934 -2.41 -34.71 -13.02
CA THR A 934 -2.15 -35.06 -14.42
C THR A 934 -1.42 -36.39 -14.51
N ASP A 935 -1.63 -37.12 -15.62
CA ASP A 935 -0.87 -38.34 -15.93
C ASP A 935 0.63 -38.01 -16.10
N ALA A 936 1.49 -38.78 -15.46
CA ALA A 936 2.93 -38.53 -15.44
C ALA A 936 3.63 -38.66 -16.79
N THR A 937 3.04 -39.43 -17.72
CA THR A 937 3.63 -39.73 -19.04
C THR A 937 3.18 -38.73 -20.09
N THR A 938 1.92 -38.30 -20.03
CA THR A 938 1.29 -37.45 -21.04
C THR A 938 1.16 -36.00 -20.56
N GLY A 939 1.29 -35.76 -19.26
CA GLY A 939 1.03 -34.45 -18.64
C GLY A 939 -0.45 -34.06 -18.67
N GLN A 940 -1.37 -34.98 -18.94
CA GLN A 940 -2.78 -34.69 -19.24
C GLN A 940 -3.73 -35.03 -18.09
N ALA A 941 -4.78 -34.22 -18.00
CA ALA A 941 -5.96 -34.50 -17.17
C ALA A 941 -7.21 -34.08 -17.94
N THR A 942 -8.33 -34.75 -17.66
CA THR A 942 -9.63 -34.44 -18.27
C THR A 942 -10.54 -33.74 -17.25
N LEU A 943 -11.23 -32.69 -17.70
CA LEU A 943 -12.25 -31.99 -16.96
C LEU A 943 -13.58 -32.06 -17.69
N SER A 944 -14.66 -32.30 -16.93
CA SER A 944 -16.04 -32.26 -17.46
C SER A 944 -16.74 -31.04 -16.88
N VAL A 945 -17.08 -30.05 -17.73
CA VAL A 945 -17.68 -28.80 -17.31
C VAL A 945 -19.14 -28.72 -17.77
N PRO A 946 -20.12 -28.78 -16.85
CA PRO A 946 -21.52 -28.55 -17.19
C PRO A 946 -21.70 -27.09 -17.65
N LEU A 947 -22.37 -26.90 -18.77
CA LEU A 947 -22.53 -25.56 -19.36
C LEU A 947 -23.98 -25.11 -19.25
N ALA A 948 -24.15 -23.90 -18.70
CA ALA A 948 -25.41 -23.15 -18.76
C ALA A 948 -25.44 -22.24 -20.00
N THR A 949 -26.35 -21.31 -20.09
CA THR A 949 -26.39 -20.32 -21.18
C THR A 949 -25.33 -19.23 -20.94
N GLY A 950 -24.75 -18.70 -22.01
CA GLY A 950 -23.75 -17.61 -21.96
C GLY A 950 -22.33 -18.11 -22.20
N THR A 951 -21.35 -17.38 -21.73
CA THR A 951 -19.93 -17.75 -21.78
C THR A 951 -19.48 -18.24 -20.39
N VAL A 952 -18.86 -19.42 -20.35
CA VAL A 952 -18.28 -20.00 -19.14
C VAL A 952 -16.77 -19.86 -19.22
N ARG A 953 -16.18 -19.17 -18.24
CA ARG A 953 -14.72 -19.07 -18.08
C ARG A 953 -14.21 -20.19 -17.21
N LEU A 954 -13.20 -20.89 -17.72
CA LEU A 954 -12.41 -21.86 -16.99
C LEU A 954 -11.06 -21.23 -16.63
N VAL A 955 -10.68 -21.32 -15.38
CA VAL A 955 -9.32 -21.00 -14.88
C VAL A 955 -8.70 -22.29 -14.38
N VAL A 956 -7.49 -22.60 -14.85
CA VAL A 956 -6.71 -23.77 -14.42
C VAL A 956 -5.38 -23.32 -13.87
N LEU A 957 -5.08 -23.73 -12.66
CA LEU A 957 -3.78 -23.56 -12.00
C LEU A 957 -3.11 -24.92 -11.87
N ALA A 958 -1.82 -24.98 -12.11
CA ALA A 958 -1.00 -26.19 -11.98
C ALA A 958 0.15 -25.98 -11.01
N SER A 959 0.46 -26.99 -10.22
CA SER A 959 1.56 -27.00 -9.25
C SER A 959 2.22 -28.37 -9.21
N THR A 960 3.55 -28.40 -8.99
CA THR A 960 4.32 -29.64 -8.88
C THR A 960 5.05 -29.76 -7.54
N SER A 961 5.40 -30.98 -7.16
CA SER A 961 6.29 -31.25 -6.03
C SER A 961 7.70 -30.66 -6.21
N ALA A 962 8.11 -30.38 -7.45
CA ALA A 962 9.36 -29.69 -7.78
C ALA A 962 9.22 -28.15 -7.71
N THR A 963 8.13 -27.63 -7.11
CA THR A 963 7.82 -26.21 -6.89
C THR A 963 7.45 -25.37 -8.12
N ASN A 964 7.39 -25.96 -9.29
CA ASN A 964 6.96 -25.28 -10.51
C ASN A 964 5.45 -24.99 -10.46
N VAL A 965 5.05 -23.88 -11.05
CA VAL A 965 3.64 -23.47 -11.13
C VAL A 965 3.30 -22.95 -12.52
N GLY A 966 2.01 -22.97 -12.86
CA GLY A 966 1.51 -22.41 -14.12
C GLY A 966 0.02 -22.18 -14.08
N GLN A 967 -0.49 -21.42 -15.06
CA GLN A 967 -1.92 -21.15 -15.19
C GLN A 967 -2.36 -21.05 -16.65
N ALA A 968 -3.63 -21.29 -16.88
CA ALA A 968 -4.30 -21.06 -18.16
C ALA A 968 -5.76 -20.67 -17.94
N GLU A 969 -6.31 -19.93 -18.90
CA GLU A 969 -7.73 -19.57 -18.95
C GLU A 969 -8.32 -19.97 -20.30
N LEU A 970 -9.61 -20.33 -20.32
CA LEU A 970 -10.35 -20.66 -21.52
C LEU A 970 -11.80 -20.19 -21.36
N ASP A 971 -12.29 -19.44 -22.34
CA ASP A 971 -13.71 -19.07 -22.45
C ASP A 971 -14.44 -20.08 -23.35
N LEU A 972 -15.49 -20.71 -22.82
CA LEU A 972 -16.37 -21.65 -23.50
C LEU A 972 -17.67 -20.93 -23.91
N THR A 973 -17.92 -20.81 -25.20
CA THR A 973 -19.15 -20.18 -25.71
C THR A 973 -20.28 -21.17 -25.77
N VAL A 974 -21.40 -20.84 -25.13
CA VAL A 974 -22.64 -21.60 -25.11
C VAL A 974 -23.69 -20.84 -25.93
N ALA A 975 -24.14 -21.46 -27.02
CA ALA A 975 -25.13 -20.86 -27.92
C ALA A 975 -26.57 -20.93 -27.35
#